data_5addb1d8625e4b549c6a7ce8072b7aca
#
_entry.id   5addb1d8625e4b549c6a7ce8072b7aca
#
_cell.length_a   1.000
_cell.length_b   1.000
_cell.length_c   1.000
_cell.angle_alpha   90.00
_cell.angle_beta   90.00
_cell.angle_gamma   90.00
#
_symmetry.space_group_name_H-M   'P 1'
#
loop_
_entity.id
_entity.type
_entity.pdbx_description
1 polymer ?
#
loop_
_entity_poly.entity_id
_entity_poly.type
_entity_poly.pdbx_seq_one_letter_code
_entity_poly.pdbx_strand_id
1 'polypeptide(L)'
;MKFLANLGKAGLLIAIIAVLVVFGPQIAHFATDYLWFSEIGYAPVFLKFTFAKFAVGAAVFLMVFLLSYFTLLVSTKYQPEVKVEDDTVINVPEKKTGKRVLALIPSLFLGLFAGWISATALWQNILLFLEQTPANVVDPVFGRDISFYFFNLSLFETVYYLAFFFMAVIFMFNLLMTFYLQGFSKRSFKLMGKRIIYFAIAFVLLMIAGFQLNGANLLYAQDGAVFGAGYTDLKVTLPMYNLASIACVITAITLLVGLKKKSARIASLGPVLLIGILVIGGVAQGTVQNFIVNPAEIHKEQPYISNNIEMTNKAYGLDQITEVQFSGDGVLTASDLKDEMDTINNIRLIDYRPTITVFNQLQSMRLYYKFVDVDIDRYNIDGAQQQVYLSARELDQNSLDVSAQTWVNKYLKYTHGYGAVVTPVNKVTTQGQPEMWVENIPPTTSVEELMITRPEIYFGQLTNDYVIVNTKEPEFDYPTGDTNAQTQYAGDAGINMTMGNKALFALDRANYKILFSNLINSDSKILLNRNILDRVEKIAPFLTFDQDPYLVIDNGNLVWVIDAYTSSNKYPYAARISNTASPFYGQNYVRNSVKVTVNAYDGETKFYIVDNSDPLVQSYAKVFPGLFLTLDEMPHNIREHLKYSTTLFEVQTEIYQRYHMKDPTVFYNKEDVWSIANEIYGNQIEQMEPYFVNMSLPGSDATEFLLIRPFTPTEKNNMVAWLAARNDDENYGKLVLFKFPKQSTIYGPAQVEARISNDSEISQNLNLWDQQGSSVIRSNLLVIPIQNSILYIEPIYLTTNNENSLPEVVRIVVAYKDQIVMAKTLDEALSQLFGTNFESAGPGDTPSTSNPAENDSTVTYDEAVQQIKTAYQNAKLSAQQGNWADYGKYMDALEKAINQLGKTSSTSESTNDAENIDELSNITL
;
A
#
# COMPACT_ATOMS: atom_id res chain seq x y z
N MET A 1 -27.70 12.26 -46.21
CA MET A 1 -28.21 11.15 -47.05
C MET A 1 -27.83 11.29 -48.53
N LYS A 2 -27.92 12.44 -49.21
CA LYS A 2 -27.45 12.56 -50.61
C LYS A 2 -25.91 12.45 -50.75
N PHE A 3 -25.11 12.77 -49.71
CA PHE A 3 -23.66 12.58 -49.71
C PHE A 3 -23.26 11.11 -49.69
N LEU A 4 -23.98 10.28 -48.88
CA LEU A 4 -23.76 8.83 -48.81
C LEU A 4 -24.30 8.08 -50.03
N ALA A 5 -25.32 8.58 -50.72
CA ALA A 5 -25.85 7.96 -51.91
C ALA A 5 -24.98 8.18 -53.18
N ASN A 6 -24.13 9.19 -53.16
CA ASN A 6 -23.17 9.48 -54.24
C ASN A 6 -21.78 8.89 -54.01
N LEU A 7 -21.51 8.31 -52.86
CA LEU A 7 -20.33 7.50 -52.63
C LEU A 7 -20.49 6.15 -53.33
N GLY A 8 -19.91 6.02 -54.50
CA GLY A 8 -19.83 4.74 -55.20
C GLY A 8 -19.21 3.68 -54.30
N LYS A 9 -19.30 2.38 -54.72
CA LYS A 9 -18.75 1.25 -53.93
C LYS A 9 -17.33 1.47 -53.36
N ALA A 10 -16.50 2.26 -54.07
CA ALA A 10 -15.15 2.65 -53.63
C ALA A 10 -15.18 3.60 -52.39
N GLY A 11 -16.09 4.55 -52.33
CA GLY A 11 -16.20 5.45 -51.18
C GLY A 11 -16.79 4.77 -49.93
N LEU A 12 -17.66 3.78 -50.12
CA LEU A 12 -18.11 2.95 -49.02
C LEU A 12 -16.98 2.07 -48.47
N LEU A 13 -16.17 1.53 -49.38
CA LEU A 13 -15.00 0.74 -49.00
C LEU A 13 -13.96 1.59 -48.23
N ILE A 14 -13.67 2.79 -48.69
CA ILE A 14 -12.78 3.74 -48.01
C ILE A 14 -13.35 4.12 -46.62
N ALA A 15 -14.66 4.36 -46.52
CA ALA A 15 -15.28 4.65 -45.21
C ALA A 15 -15.21 3.47 -44.25
N ILE A 16 -15.42 2.23 -44.74
CA ILE A 16 -15.24 1.00 -43.96
C ILE A 16 -13.80 0.85 -43.51
N ILE A 17 -12.82 1.01 -44.41
CA ILE A 17 -11.40 0.96 -44.08
C ILE A 17 -11.03 2.02 -43.04
N ALA A 18 -11.51 3.27 -43.21
CA ALA A 18 -11.28 4.32 -42.22
C ALA A 18 -11.87 3.98 -40.84
N VAL A 19 -13.05 3.39 -40.78
CA VAL A 19 -13.67 2.93 -39.54
C VAL A 19 -12.83 1.77 -38.94
N LEU A 20 -12.38 0.81 -39.74
CA LEU A 20 -11.54 -0.27 -39.27
C LEU A 20 -10.16 0.21 -38.80
N VAL A 21 -9.56 1.19 -39.45
CA VAL A 21 -8.28 1.76 -39.01
C VAL A 21 -8.43 2.53 -37.69
N VAL A 22 -9.54 3.25 -37.50
CA VAL A 22 -9.77 4.04 -36.29
C VAL A 22 -10.25 3.17 -35.12
N PHE A 23 -11.15 2.22 -35.35
CA PHE A 23 -11.76 1.43 -34.27
C PHE A 23 -11.21 0.01 -34.16
N GLY A 24 -10.45 -0.47 -35.18
CA GLY A 24 -9.88 -1.82 -35.18
C GLY A 24 -8.98 -2.08 -33.98
N PRO A 25 -8.04 -1.21 -33.61
CA PRO A 25 -7.22 -1.39 -32.42
C PRO A 25 -8.03 -1.46 -31.14
N GLN A 26 -9.07 -0.63 -30.98
CA GLN A 26 -9.95 -0.62 -29.79
C GLN A 26 -10.75 -1.92 -29.70
N ILE A 27 -11.26 -2.43 -30.83
CA ILE A 27 -11.98 -3.70 -30.89
C ILE A 27 -11.00 -4.85 -30.58
N ALA A 28 -9.79 -4.79 -31.12
CA ALA A 28 -8.77 -5.79 -30.83
C ALA A 28 -8.41 -5.80 -29.34
N HIS A 29 -8.17 -4.63 -28.76
CA HIS A 29 -7.88 -4.47 -27.34
C HIS A 29 -9.02 -5.03 -26.44
N PHE A 30 -10.25 -4.69 -26.77
CA PHE A 30 -11.41 -5.25 -26.06
C PHE A 30 -11.49 -6.78 -26.16
N ALA A 31 -11.22 -7.32 -27.35
CA ALA A 31 -11.25 -8.76 -27.57
C ALA A 31 -10.08 -9.49 -26.87
N THR A 32 -8.86 -8.91 -26.86
CA THR A 32 -7.71 -9.45 -26.12
C THR A 32 -7.93 -9.39 -24.61
N ASP A 33 -8.54 -8.32 -24.10
CA ASP A 33 -8.93 -8.24 -22.69
C ASP A 33 -9.97 -9.30 -22.34
N TYR A 34 -11.01 -9.49 -23.16
CA TYR A 34 -11.99 -10.54 -22.92
C TYR A 34 -11.37 -11.95 -22.92
N LEU A 35 -10.45 -12.23 -23.86
CA LEU A 35 -9.73 -13.49 -23.90
C LEU A 35 -8.89 -13.69 -22.63
N TRP A 36 -8.20 -12.65 -22.17
CA TRP A 36 -7.41 -12.72 -20.95
C TRP A 36 -8.27 -12.94 -19.71
N PHE A 37 -9.36 -12.18 -19.53
CA PHE A 37 -10.28 -12.41 -18.43
C PHE A 37 -10.95 -13.78 -18.46
N SER A 38 -11.14 -14.34 -19.67
CA SER A 38 -11.68 -15.69 -19.84
C SER A 38 -10.66 -16.76 -19.47
N GLU A 39 -9.41 -16.53 -19.79
CA GLU A 39 -8.30 -17.43 -19.46
C GLU A 39 -8.10 -17.54 -17.95
N ILE A 40 -8.11 -16.40 -17.24
CA ILE A 40 -7.94 -16.36 -15.77
C ILE A 40 -9.21 -16.65 -14.97
N GLY A 41 -10.35 -17.00 -15.64
CA GLY A 41 -11.63 -17.34 -14.99
C GLY A 41 -12.48 -16.16 -14.56
N TYR A 42 -12.08 -14.90 -14.80
CA TYR A 42 -12.79 -13.68 -14.37
C TYR A 42 -13.60 -13.01 -15.50
N ALA A 43 -13.95 -13.71 -16.58
CA ALA A 43 -14.81 -13.18 -17.65
C ALA A 43 -16.14 -12.57 -17.12
N PRO A 44 -16.85 -13.17 -16.13
CA PRO A 44 -18.07 -12.58 -15.59
C PRO A 44 -17.85 -11.20 -14.97
N VAL A 45 -16.71 -10.98 -14.30
CA VAL A 45 -16.33 -9.68 -13.69
C VAL A 45 -16.15 -8.63 -14.79
N PHE A 46 -15.36 -8.96 -15.82
CA PHE A 46 -15.11 -8.09 -16.98
C PHE A 46 -16.41 -7.71 -17.69
N LEU A 47 -17.25 -8.69 -17.97
CA LEU A 47 -18.52 -8.45 -18.66
C LEU A 47 -19.46 -7.60 -17.81
N LYS A 48 -19.52 -7.80 -16.49
CA LYS A 48 -20.40 -7.05 -15.59
C LYS A 48 -20.06 -5.57 -15.54
N PHE A 49 -18.80 -5.21 -15.31
CA PHE A 49 -18.44 -3.78 -15.29
C PHE A 49 -18.50 -3.16 -16.69
N THR A 50 -18.14 -3.89 -17.74
CA THR A 50 -18.25 -3.41 -19.13
C THR A 50 -19.69 -3.16 -19.52
N PHE A 51 -20.59 -4.11 -19.23
CA PHE A 51 -22.02 -3.96 -19.48
C PHE A 51 -22.62 -2.81 -18.66
N ALA A 52 -22.23 -2.67 -17.39
CA ALA A 52 -22.68 -1.55 -16.55
C ALA A 52 -22.25 -0.20 -17.14
N LYS A 53 -21.01 -0.05 -17.54
CA LYS A 53 -20.51 1.16 -18.23
C LYS A 53 -21.31 1.45 -19.49
N PHE A 54 -21.53 0.44 -20.33
CA PHE A 54 -22.30 0.59 -21.56
C PHE A 54 -23.77 0.95 -21.30
N ALA A 55 -24.44 0.27 -20.38
CA ALA A 55 -25.84 0.51 -20.04
C ALA A 55 -26.05 1.93 -19.49
N VAL A 56 -25.21 2.35 -18.55
CA VAL A 56 -25.24 3.71 -17.97
C VAL A 56 -24.96 4.75 -19.06
N GLY A 57 -23.92 4.54 -19.85
CA GLY A 57 -23.55 5.43 -20.94
C GLY A 57 -24.66 5.57 -21.96
N ALA A 58 -25.29 4.47 -22.40
CA ALA A 58 -26.40 4.47 -23.35
C ALA A 58 -27.65 5.17 -22.78
N ALA A 59 -27.98 4.94 -21.51
CA ALA A 59 -29.13 5.59 -20.86
C ALA A 59 -28.94 7.11 -20.77
N VAL A 60 -27.77 7.57 -20.31
CA VAL A 60 -27.48 9.01 -20.20
C VAL A 60 -27.32 9.65 -21.59
N PHE A 61 -26.67 8.97 -22.55
CA PHE A 61 -26.62 9.40 -23.95
C PHE A 61 -28.03 9.67 -24.46
N LEU A 62 -28.94 8.70 -24.34
CA LEU A 62 -30.30 8.83 -24.85
C LEU A 62 -31.04 9.99 -24.18
N MET A 63 -30.94 10.11 -22.86
CA MET A 63 -31.58 11.16 -22.08
C MET A 63 -31.10 12.55 -22.50
N VAL A 64 -29.77 12.77 -22.52
CA VAL A 64 -29.16 14.08 -22.85
C VAL A 64 -29.34 14.41 -24.33
N PHE A 65 -29.20 13.42 -25.22
CA PHE A 65 -29.47 13.56 -26.64
C PHE A 65 -30.91 14.03 -26.90
N LEU A 66 -31.90 13.34 -26.35
CA LEU A 66 -33.33 13.70 -26.55
C LEU A 66 -33.61 15.09 -25.97
N LEU A 67 -33.15 15.36 -24.73
CA LEU A 67 -33.37 16.66 -24.07
C LEU A 67 -32.75 17.81 -24.86
N SER A 68 -31.49 17.65 -25.30
CA SER A 68 -30.80 18.67 -26.10
C SER A 68 -31.41 18.80 -27.49
N TYR A 69 -31.75 17.69 -28.16
CA TYR A 69 -32.35 17.69 -29.46
C TYR A 69 -33.72 18.43 -29.47
N PHE A 70 -34.61 18.11 -28.55
CA PHE A 70 -35.92 18.77 -28.45
C PHE A 70 -35.81 20.26 -28.12
N THR A 71 -34.92 20.63 -27.18
CA THR A 71 -34.70 22.04 -26.80
C THR A 71 -34.10 22.86 -27.96
N LEU A 72 -33.11 22.27 -28.65
CA LEU A 72 -32.52 22.91 -29.84
C LEU A 72 -33.46 22.95 -31.04
N LEU A 73 -34.25 21.92 -31.26
CA LEU A 73 -35.26 21.87 -32.31
C LEU A 73 -36.28 22.99 -32.13
N VAL A 74 -36.72 23.26 -30.87
CA VAL A 74 -37.58 24.44 -30.58
C VAL A 74 -36.89 25.73 -30.92
N SER A 75 -35.52 25.83 -30.75
CA SER A 75 -34.71 26.98 -31.10
C SER A 75 -34.69 27.25 -32.62
N THR A 76 -34.77 26.21 -33.45
CA THR A 76 -34.74 26.30 -34.91
C THR A 76 -36.10 26.63 -35.54
N LYS A 77 -37.23 26.58 -34.79
CA LYS A 77 -38.58 26.89 -35.31
C LYS A 77 -38.80 28.38 -35.61
N TYR A 78 -37.97 29.25 -35.04
CA TYR A 78 -38.11 30.71 -35.19
C TYR A 78 -37.11 31.24 -36.18
N GLN A 79 -37.56 31.64 -37.38
CA GLN A 79 -36.71 32.35 -38.34
C GLN A 79 -36.87 33.85 -38.16
N PRO A 80 -35.83 34.65 -38.44
CA PRO A 80 -35.97 36.10 -38.58
C PRO A 80 -36.88 36.43 -39.79
N GLU A 81 -37.91 37.28 -39.62
CA GLU A 81 -38.56 37.94 -40.70
C GLU A 81 -37.52 38.98 -41.23
N VAL A 82 -36.97 38.76 -42.40
CA VAL A 82 -36.20 39.77 -43.09
C VAL A 82 -37.20 40.80 -43.59
N LYS A 83 -37.32 41.92 -42.91
CA LYS A 83 -37.99 43.11 -43.48
C LYS A 83 -36.99 43.69 -44.48
N VAL A 84 -37.23 43.44 -45.70
CA VAL A 84 -36.60 44.22 -46.78
C VAL A 84 -37.33 45.60 -46.88
N GLU A 85 -36.65 46.68 -46.92
CA GLU A 85 -37.21 48.05 -46.93
C GLU A 85 -37.99 48.43 -48.19
N ASP A 86 -38.08 47.57 -49.22
CA ASP A 86 -38.93 47.68 -50.40
C ASP A 86 -40.00 46.57 -50.39
N ASP A 87 -41.24 46.88 -50.68
CA ASP A 87 -42.48 46.08 -50.57
C ASP A 87 -42.54 44.76 -51.35
N THR A 88 -41.44 44.07 -51.55
CA THR A 88 -41.35 42.71 -52.10
C THR A 88 -40.97 41.73 -51.05
N VAL A 89 -41.96 41.06 -50.55
CA VAL A 89 -41.81 39.89 -49.68
C VAL A 89 -41.16 38.72 -50.44
N ILE A 90 -39.84 38.53 -50.32
CA ILE A 90 -39.15 37.37 -50.87
C ILE A 90 -39.35 36.22 -49.83
N ASN A 91 -40.30 35.33 -50.14
CA ASN A 91 -40.41 34.07 -49.42
C ASN A 91 -39.19 33.22 -49.72
N VAL A 92 -38.24 33.23 -48.83
CA VAL A 92 -37.10 32.30 -48.87
C VAL A 92 -37.65 30.90 -48.57
N PRO A 93 -37.55 29.91 -49.47
CA PRO A 93 -38.09 28.60 -49.27
C PRO A 93 -37.49 27.94 -48.02
N GLU A 94 -38.34 27.52 -47.08
CA GLU A 94 -37.95 26.84 -45.84
C GLU A 94 -37.26 25.51 -46.16
N LYS A 95 -35.93 25.43 -46.10
CA LYS A 95 -35.25 24.14 -46.10
C LYS A 95 -35.48 23.47 -44.76
N LYS A 96 -36.60 22.74 -44.63
CA LYS A 96 -36.97 21.93 -43.41
C LYS A 96 -35.90 20.93 -43.01
N THR A 97 -35.11 20.45 -44.00
CA THR A 97 -34.03 19.47 -43.78
C THR A 97 -32.83 20.10 -43.05
N GLY A 98 -32.45 21.35 -43.30
CA GLY A 98 -31.32 21.99 -42.64
C GLY A 98 -31.53 22.25 -41.14
N LYS A 99 -32.73 22.58 -40.72
CA LYS A 99 -33.07 22.85 -39.29
C LYS A 99 -32.95 21.63 -38.41
N ARG A 100 -33.40 20.45 -38.90
CA ARG A 100 -33.29 19.20 -38.17
C ARG A 100 -31.82 18.78 -38.02
N VAL A 101 -31.03 18.91 -39.06
CA VAL A 101 -29.60 18.59 -39.06
C VAL A 101 -28.83 19.52 -38.10
N LEU A 102 -29.19 20.81 -38.07
CA LEU A 102 -28.58 21.80 -37.21
C LEU A 102 -28.83 21.54 -35.71
N ALA A 103 -29.96 20.96 -35.37
CA ALA A 103 -30.23 20.49 -33.98
C ALA A 103 -29.66 19.10 -33.72
N LEU A 104 -29.60 18.20 -34.70
CA LEU A 104 -29.21 16.82 -34.55
C LEU A 104 -27.72 16.67 -34.23
N ILE A 105 -26.82 17.32 -34.98
CA ILE A 105 -25.38 17.15 -34.85
C ILE A 105 -24.87 17.59 -33.47
N PRO A 106 -25.17 18.83 -32.99
CA PRO A 106 -24.74 19.21 -31.63
C PRO A 106 -25.33 18.33 -30.53
N SER A 107 -26.60 17.88 -30.68
CA SER A 107 -27.24 17.02 -29.69
C SER A 107 -26.64 15.64 -29.67
N LEU A 108 -26.26 15.09 -30.85
CA LEU A 108 -25.56 13.81 -30.95
C LEU A 108 -24.19 13.89 -30.27
N PHE A 109 -23.42 14.92 -30.53
CA PHE A 109 -22.13 15.18 -29.93
C PHE A 109 -22.25 15.29 -28.39
N LEU A 110 -23.19 16.12 -27.93
CA LEU A 110 -23.41 16.32 -26.49
C LEU A 110 -23.91 15.05 -25.81
N GLY A 111 -24.78 14.29 -26.47
CA GLY A 111 -25.24 12.99 -25.96
C GLY A 111 -24.09 11.98 -25.82
N LEU A 112 -23.25 11.83 -26.86
CA LEU A 112 -22.08 10.94 -26.82
C LEU A 112 -21.10 11.34 -25.73
N PHE A 113 -20.81 12.63 -25.60
CA PHE A 113 -19.95 13.17 -24.56
C PHE A 113 -20.51 12.91 -23.15
N ALA A 114 -21.82 13.15 -22.96
CA ALA A 114 -22.49 12.89 -21.69
C ALA A 114 -22.51 11.40 -21.35
N GLY A 115 -22.81 10.54 -22.33
CA GLY A 115 -22.78 9.09 -22.15
C GLY A 115 -21.41 8.58 -21.75
N TRP A 116 -20.33 9.06 -22.40
CA TRP A 116 -18.98 8.66 -22.08
C TRP A 116 -18.55 9.06 -20.67
N ILE A 117 -18.72 10.33 -20.27
CA ILE A 117 -18.38 10.81 -18.92
C ILE A 117 -19.22 10.06 -17.86
N SER A 118 -20.52 9.92 -18.08
CA SER A 118 -21.38 9.29 -17.09
C SER A 118 -21.14 7.79 -16.98
N ALA A 119 -20.75 7.12 -18.06
CA ALA A 119 -20.34 5.72 -18.02
C ALA A 119 -19.19 5.48 -17.06
N THR A 120 -18.17 6.35 -17.09
CA THR A 120 -17.00 6.24 -16.20
C THR A 120 -17.30 6.66 -14.76
N ALA A 121 -18.12 7.68 -14.54
CA ALA A 121 -18.38 8.25 -13.23
C ALA A 121 -19.45 7.52 -12.41
N LEU A 122 -20.41 6.84 -13.04
CA LEU A 122 -21.61 6.32 -12.34
C LEU A 122 -21.70 4.80 -12.26
N TRP A 123 -20.98 4.04 -13.09
CA TRP A 123 -21.16 2.58 -13.18
C TRP A 123 -20.99 1.88 -11.82
N GLN A 124 -19.93 2.23 -11.10
CA GLN A 124 -19.58 1.67 -9.80
C GLN A 124 -20.62 2.08 -8.73
N ASN A 125 -20.91 3.39 -8.65
CA ASN A 125 -21.88 3.91 -7.68
C ASN A 125 -23.27 3.30 -7.86
N ILE A 126 -23.70 3.03 -9.11
CA ILE A 126 -24.98 2.39 -9.39
C ILE A 126 -24.97 0.92 -8.95
N LEU A 127 -23.89 0.18 -9.25
CA LEU A 127 -23.81 -1.22 -8.85
C LEU A 127 -23.78 -1.36 -7.32
N LEU A 128 -23.00 -0.53 -6.63
CA LEU A 128 -22.94 -0.51 -5.18
C LEU A 128 -24.28 -0.08 -4.54
N PHE A 129 -24.97 0.89 -5.14
CA PHE A 129 -26.30 1.29 -4.68
C PHE A 129 -27.33 0.14 -4.75
N LEU A 130 -27.25 -0.70 -5.79
CA LEU A 130 -28.16 -1.83 -5.98
C LEU A 130 -27.89 -2.99 -5.03
N GLU A 131 -26.61 -3.22 -4.68
CA GLU A 131 -26.13 -4.37 -3.89
C GLU A 131 -25.53 -3.93 -2.53
N GLN A 132 -26.02 -2.81 -1.98
CA GLN A 132 -25.49 -2.24 -0.74
C GLN A 132 -25.67 -3.17 0.46
N THR A 133 -24.65 -3.16 1.33
CA THR A 133 -24.65 -3.88 2.61
C THR A 133 -24.72 -2.87 3.76
N PRO A 134 -25.58 -3.06 4.78
CA PRO A 134 -25.61 -2.20 5.95
C PRO A 134 -24.29 -2.23 6.72
N ALA A 135 -23.87 -1.07 7.20
CA ALA A 135 -22.70 -0.96 8.07
C ALA A 135 -23.01 -1.26 9.55
N ASN A 136 -24.31 -1.28 9.93
CA ASN A 136 -24.78 -1.46 11.30
C ASN A 136 -24.24 -0.40 12.29
N VAL A 137 -23.81 0.73 11.78
CA VAL A 137 -23.38 1.92 12.54
C VAL A 137 -24.21 3.09 12.04
N VAL A 138 -24.76 3.89 12.93
CA VAL A 138 -25.60 5.03 12.59
C VAL A 138 -24.90 6.35 12.86
N ASP A 139 -25.16 7.35 12.01
CA ASP A 139 -24.65 8.70 12.26
C ASP A 139 -25.37 9.36 13.45
N PRO A 140 -24.67 10.22 14.22
CA PRO A 140 -25.24 10.77 15.44
C PRO A 140 -26.22 11.93 15.22
N VAL A 141 -26.42 12.41 13.98
CA VAL A 141 -27.24 13.60 13.68
C VAL A 141 -28.56 13.23 13.02
N PHE A 142 -28.52 12.43 11.96
CA PHE A 142 -29.69 12.04 11.19
C PHE A 142 -30.16 10.63 11.53
N GLY A 143 -29.40 9.86 12.32
CA GLY A 143 -29.70 8.48 12.68
C GLY A 143 -29.74 7.52 11.48
N ARG A 144 -29.01 7.83 10.42
CA ARG A 144 -28.92 6.98 9.22
C ARG A 144 -27.75 6.03 9.34
N ASP A 145 -27.91 4.83 8.81
CA ASP A 145 -26.79 3.89 8.67
C ASP A 145 -25.66 4.48 7.81
N ILE A 146 -24.40 4.22 8.16
CA ILE A 146 -23.23 4.73 7.44
C ILE A 146 -23.22 4.29 5.97
N SER A 147 -23.77 3.14 5.65
CA SER A 147 -23.94 2.66 4.28
C SER A 147 -24.69 3.65 3.38
N PHE A 148 -25.65 4.44 3.94
CA PHE A 148 -26.30 5.51 3.19
C PHE A 148 -25.28 6.52 2.63
N TYR A 149 -24.28 6.87 3.39
CA TYR A 149 -23.27 7.84 2.99
C TYR A 149 -22.29 7.27 1.96
N PHE A 150 -21.89 6.01 2.12
CA PHE A 150 -21.01 5.33 1.17
C PHE A 150 -21.69 5.14 -0.20
N PHE A 151 -22.93 4.70 -0.23
CA PHE A 151 -23.59 4.23 -1.46
C PHE A 151 -24.59 5.25 -2.01
N ASN A 152 -25.54 5.68 -1.19
CA ASN A 152 -26.64 6.52 -1.66
C ASN A 152 -26.19 7.96 -1.87
N LEU A 153 -25.53 8.57 -0.88
CA LEU A 153 -25.08 9.96 -0.96
C LEU A 153 -24.09 10.15 -2.10
N SER A 154 -23.11 9.24 -2.25
CA SER A 154 -22.10 9.29 -3.32
C SER A 154 -22.75 9.22 -4.71
N LEU A 155 -23.75 8.34 -4.89
CA LEU A 155 -24.52 8.27 -6.14
C LEU A 155 -25.31 9.55 -6.38
N PHE A 156 -26.04 10.04 -5.38
CA PHE A 156 -26.90 11.22 -5.53
C PHE A 156 -26.09 12.48 -5.84
N GLU A 157 -24.93 12.66 -5.21
CA GLU A 157 -24.02 13.76 -5.52
C GLU A 157 -23.50 13.69 -6.94
N THR A 158 -23.02 12.53 -7.38
CA THR A 158 -22.49 12.36 -8.73
C THR A 158 -23.58 12.65 -9.77
N VAL A 159 -24.79 12.13 -9.57
CA VAL A 159 -25.94 12.40 -10.45
C VAL A 159 -26.31 13.89 -10.43
N TYR A 160 -26.32 14.52 -9.25
CA TYR A 160 -26.60 15.96 -9.11
C TYR A 160 -25.60 16.82 -9.88
N TYR A 161 -24.30 16.61 -9.70
CA TYR A 161 -23.27 17.41 -10.39
C TYR A 161 -23.29 17.20 -11.90
N LEU A 162 -23.49 15.96 -12.37
CA LEU A 162 -23.62 15.67 -13.80
C LEU A 162 -24.88 16.32 -14.38
N ALA A 163 -26.02 16.22 -13.69
CA ALA A 163 -27.27 16.85 -14.11
C ALA A 163 -27.14 18.38 -14.19
N PHE A 164 -26.51 18.99 -13.19
CA PHE A 164 -26.24 20.43 -13.17
C PHE A 164 -25.32 20.84 -14.32
N PHE A 165 -24.23 20.10 -14.52
CA PHE A 165 -23.26 20.36 -15.59
C PHE A 165 -23.91 20.26 -16.98
N PHE A 166 -24.60 19.15 -17.28
CA PHE A 166 -25.21 18.97 -18.60
C PHE A 166 -26.38 19.93 -18.83
N MET A 167 -27.13 20.27 -17.80
CA MET A 167 -28.17 21.29 -17.90
C MET A 167 -27.58 22.66 -18.23
N ALA A 168 -26.47 23.04 -17.63
CA ALA A 168 -25.75 24.28 -17.95
C ALA A 168 -25.23 24.29 -19.40
N VAL A 169 -24.65 23.16 -19.84
CA VAL A 169 -24.16 23.02 -21.23
C VAL A 169 -25.32 23.08 -22.23
N ILE A 170 -26.43 22.38 -21.99
CA ILE A 170 -27.61 22.45 -22.85
C ILE A 170 -28.16 23.87 -22.91
N PHE A 171 -28.19 24.58 -21.77
CA PHE A 171 -28.60 25.97 -21.72
C PHE A 171 -27.69 26.88 -22.60
N MET A 172 -26.38 26.73 -22.44
CA MET A 172 -25.40 27.49 -23.22
C MET A 172 -25.55 27.22 -24.74
N PHE A 173 -25.70 25.96 -25.16
CA PHE A 173 -25.95 25.62 -26.56
C PHE A 173 -27.27 26.24 -27.09
N ASN A 174 -28.32 26.23 -26.26
CA ASN A 174 -29.57 26.90 -26.63
C ASN A 174 -29.42 28.42 -26.80
N LEU A 175 -28.62 29.08 -25.95
CA LEU A 175 -28.29 30.51 -26.10
C LEU A 175 -27.52 30.78 -27.41
N LEU A 176 -26.43 30.06 -27.64
CA LEU A 176 -25.58 30.17 -28.80
C LEU A 176 -26.38 29.92 -30.08
N MET A 177 -27.19 28.89 -30.13
CA MET A 177 -28.04 28.54 -31.25
C MET A 177 -29.07 29.63 -31.52
N THR A 178 -29.65 30.25 -30.50
CA THR A 178 -30.61 31.33 -30.62
C THR A 178 -29.97 32.55 -31.23
N PHE A 179 -28.78 32.96 -30.78
CA PHE A 179 -28.01 34.07 -31.35
C PHE A 179 -27.52 33.76 -32.76
N TYR A 180 -27.05 32.57 -33.04
CA TYR A 180 -26.61 32.16 -34.38
C TYR A 180 -27.74 32.27 -35.42
N LEU A 181 -28.96 31.79 -35.05
CA LEU A 181 -30.07 31.77 -35.99
C LEU A 181 -30.82 33.08 -36.11
N GLN A 182 -30.83 33.96 -35.12
CA GLN A 182 -31.69 35.11 -35.03
C GLN A 182 -30.92 36.45 -34.93
N GLY A 183 -29.59 36.36 -34.83
CA GLY A 183 -28.76 37.55 -34.61
C GLY A 183 -29.07 38.26 -33.29
N PHE A 184 -28.49 39.43 -33.07
CA PHE A 184 -28.74 40.29 -31.91
C PHE A 184 -29.93 41.22 -32.16
N SER A 185 -31.17 40.72 -32.08
CA SER A 185 -32.40 41.49 -32.31
C SER A 185 -33.29 41.57 -31.05
N LYS A 186 -34.17 42.61 -30.95
CA LYS A 186 -35.12 42.72 -29.80
C LYS A 186 -35.98 41.47 -29.68
N ARG A 187 -36.30 40.79 -30.79
CA ARG A 187 -37.09 39.56 -30.81
C ARG A 187 -36.31 38.38 -30.23
N SER A 188 -35.02 38.25 -30.56
CA SER A 188 -34.09 37.27 -30.01
C SER A 188 -34.03 37.40 -28.50
N PHE A 189 -33.83 38.60 -27.97
CA PHE A 189 -33.81 38.84 -26.53
C PHE A 189 -35.14 38.49 -25.84
N LYS A 190 -36.29 38.74 -26.46
CA LYS A 190 -37.62 38.36 -25.91
C LYS A 190 -37.83 36.84 -25.86
N LEU A 191 -37.39 36.12 -26.89
CA LEU A 191 -37.48 34.65 -26.95
C LEU A 191 -36.47 34.03 -25.95
N MET A 192 -35.28 34.57 -25.88
CA MET A 192 -34.24 34.20 -24.96
C MET A 192 -34.68 34.40 -23.51
N GLY A 193 -35.35 35.51 -23.17
CA GLY A 193 -35.89 35.80 -21.86
C GLY A 193 -36.88 34.72 -21.37
N LYS A 194 -37.79 34.20 -22.25
CA LYS A 194 -38.67 33.10 -21.91
C LYS A 194 -37.90 31.81 -21.64
N ARG A 195 -36.84 31.50 -22.42
CA ARG A 195 -36.04 30.30 -22.25
C ARG A 195 -35.22 30.36 -20.97
N ILE A 196 -34.58 31.52 -20.71
CA ILE A 196 -33.87 31.75 -19.45
C ILE A 196 -34.76 31.44 -18.27
N ILE A 197 -36.02 31.88 -18.29
CA ILE A 197 -36.97 31.57 -17.18
C ILE A 197 -37.23 30.07 -17.07
N TYR A 198 -37.45 29.33 -18.16
CA TYR A 198 -37.64 27.89 -18.11
C TYR A 198 -36.41 27.16 -17.57
N PHE A 199 -35.23 27.52 -18.04
CA PHE A 199 -33.97 26.94 -17.51
C PHE A 199 -33.76 27.37 -16.07
N ALA A 200 -34.04 28.62 -15.68
CA ALA A 200 -33.97 29.08 -14.30
C ALA A 200 -34.86 28.26 -13.36
N ILE A 201 -36.10 27.95 -13.83
CA ILE A 201 -37.00 27.08 -13.07
C ILE A 201 -36.39 25.68 -12.88
N ALA A 202 -35.84 25.10 -13.96
CA ALA A 202 -35.17 23.79 -13.88
C ALA A 202 -33.96 23.81 -12.95
N PHE A 203 -33.11 24.85 -13.02
CA PHE A 203 -31.97 25.02 -12.10
C PHE A 203 -32.42 25.19 -10.66
N VAL A 204 -33.43 26.00 -10.39
CA VAL A 204 -33.93 26.22 -9.02
C VAL A 204 -34.53 24.94 -8.45
N LEU A 205 -35.23 24.14 -9.23
CA LEU A 205 -35.74 22.85 -8.81
C LEU A 205 -34.60 21.85 -8.52
N LEU A 206 -33.54 21.87 -9.35
CA LEU A 206 -32.35 21.05 -9.09
C LEU A 206 -31.59 21.53 -7.83
N MET A 207 -31.56 22.82 -7.54
CA MET A 207 -30.94 23.37 -6.31
C MET A 207 -31.59 22.83 -5.02
N ILE A 208 -32.85 22.38 -5.04
CA ILE A 208 -33.47 21.72 -3.88
C ILE A 208 -32.67 20.48 -3.49
N ALA A 209 -32.33 19.62 -4.47
CA ALA A 209 -31.48 18.46 -4.22
C ALA A 209 -30.09 18.91 -3.71
N GLY A 210 -29.50 19.96 -4.31
CA GLY A 210 -28.22 20.52 -3.87
C GLY A 210 -28.22 20.96 -2.39
N PHE A 211 -29.25 21.66 -1.91
CA PHE A 211 -29.38 22.06 -0.51
C PHE A 211 -29.53 20.84 0.42
N GLN A 212 -30.25 19.80 0.03
CA GLN A 212 -30.40 18.57 0.82
C GLN A 212 -29.06 17.80 0.89
N LEU A 213 -28.33 17.70 -0.22
CA LEU A 213 -27.00 17.11 -0.27
C LEU A 213 -26.01 17.90 0.58
N ASN A 214 -26.02 19.24 0.47
CA ASN A 214 -25.18 20.10 1.32
C ASN A 214 -25.51 19.94 2.80
N GLY A 215 -26.78 19.73 3.16
CA GLY A 215 -27.17 19.41 4.54
C GLY A 215 -26.55 18.11 5.06
N ALA A 216 -26.51 17.05 4.22
CA ALA A 216 -25.81 15.82 4.58
C ALA A 216 -24.29 16.00 4.62
N ASN A 217 -23.74 16.83 3.76
CA ASN A 217 -22.31 17.12 3.69
C ASN A 217 -21.77 17.95 4.86
N LEU A 218 -22.63 18.55 5.69
CA LEU A 218 -22.19 19.19 6.94
C LEU A 218 -21.49 18.20 7.88
N LEU A 219 -21.82 16.91 7.79
CA LEU A 219 -21.14 15.87 8.57
C LEU A 219 -19.65 15.67 8.21
N TYR A 220 -19.18 16.31 7.14
CA TYR A 220 -17.79 16.32 6.65
C TYR A 220 -17.14 17.71 6.73
N ALA A 221 -17.75 18.67 7.43
CA ALA A 221 -17.21 20.02 7.62
C ALA A 221 -15.84 19.96 8.32
N GLN A 222 -14.95 20.89 7.94
CA GLN A 222 -13.60 20.98 8.50
C GLN A 222 -13.34 22.36 9.13
N ASP A 223 -14.33 23.23 9.10
CA ASP A 223 -14.19 24.64 9.47
C ASP A 223 -14.38 24.89 10.99
N GLY A 224 -14.61 23.84 11.78
CA GLY A 224 -14.86 23.90 13.21
C GLY A 224 -13.68 23.43 14.08
N ALA A 225 -13.95 23.27 15.37
CA ALA A 225 -12.99 22.70 16.34
C ALA A 225 -12.57 21.26 16.01
N VAL A 226 -13.38 20.54 15.22
CA VAL A 226 -13.22 19.13 14.83
C VAL A 226 -13.79 18.86 13.44
N PHE A 227 -13.57 17.66 12.93
CA PHE A 227 -14.26 17.18 11.73
C PHE A 227 -15.72 16.86 12.02
N GLY A 228 -16.61 17.28 11.12
CA GLY A 228 -18.06 17.10 11.23
C GLY A 228 -18.81 18.40 11.52
N ALA A 229 -20.16 18.30 11.58
CA ALA A 229 -21.01 19.43 11.82
C ALA A 229 -20.89 19.93 13.27
N GLY A 230 -20.58 21.19 13.44
CA GLY A 230 -20.55 21.85 14.74
C GLY A 230 -21.92 22.43 15.16
N TYR A 231 -21.90 23.19 16.27
CA TYR A 231 -23.10 23.83 16.80
C TYR A 231 -23.75 24.75 15.78
N THR A 232 -22.96 25.62 15.15
CA THR A 232 -23.47 26.59 14.15
C THR A 232 -24.06 25.89 12.95
N ASP A 233 -23.44 24.78 12.51
CA ASP A 233 -23.93 24.04 11.35
C ASP A 233 -25.30 23.43 11.57
N LEU A 234 -25.52 22.81 12.73
CA LEU A 234 -26.79 22.15 13.01
C LEU A 234 -27.89 23.10 13.45
N LYS A 235 -27.54 24.23 14.09
CA LYS A 235 -28.54 25.21 14.63
C LYS A 235 -28.88 26.31 13.63
N VAL A 236 -27.98 26.60 12.65
CA VAL A 236 -28.17 27.73 11.73
C VAL A 236 -28.09 27.25 10.27
N THR A 237 -26.98 26.59 9.88
CA THR A 237 -26.74 26.25 8.48
C THR A 237 -27.74 25.22 7.96
N LEU A 238 -27.98 24.15 8.69
CA LEU A 238 -28.95 23.12 8.29
C LEU A 238 -30.40 23.64 8.18
N PRO A 239 -30.92 24.38 9.17
CA PRO A 239 -32.23 25.06 9.02
C PRO A 239 -32.27 26.03 7.85
N MET A 240 -31.19 26.77 7.57
CA MET A 240 -31.10 27.66 6.41
C MET A 240 -31.24 26.88 5.08
N TYR A 241 -30.56 25.72 4.92
CA TYR A 241 -30.70 24.89 3.73
C TYR A 241 -32.13 24.35 3.54
N ASN A 242 -32.81 23.99 4.62
CA ASN A 242 -34.21 23.56 4.57
C ASN A 242 -35.12 24.72 4.14
N LEU A 243 -34.93 25.91 4.69
CA LEU A 243 -35.68 27.12 4.29
C LEU A 243 -35.37 27.52 2.86
N ALA A 244 -34.11 27.43 2.41
CA ALA A 244 -33.71 27.68 1.03
C ALA A 244 -34.35 26.68 0.05
N SER A 245 -34.50 25.40 0.43
CA SER A 245 -35.21 24.40 -0.36
C SER A 245 -36.69 24.79 -0.56
N ILE A 246 -37.36 25.25 0.48
CA ILE A 246 -38.74 25.75 0.41
C ILE A 246 -38.80 27.02 -0.48
N ALA A 247 -37.87 27.94 -0.33
CA ALA A 247 -37.76 29.14 -1.15
C ALA A 247 -37.52 28.84 -2.64
N CYS A 248 -36.80 27.76 -2.95
CA CYS A 248 -36.66 27.26 -4.33
C CYS A 248 -38.03 26.87 -4.94
N VAL A 249 -38.89 26.16 -4.21
CA VAL A 249 -40.24 25.83 -4.66
C VAL A 249 -41.05 27.09 -4.93
N ILE A 250 -41.03 28.04 -3.98
CA ILE A 250 -41.69 29.37 -4.13
C ILE A 250 -41.14 30.11 -5.36
N THR A 251 -39.81 30.08 -5.56
CA THR A 251 -39.15 30.72 -6.71
C THR A 251 -39.61 30.11 -8.03
N ALA A 252 -39.68 28.79 -8.13
CA ALA A 252 -40.18 28.13 -9.32
C ALA A 252 -41.63 28.53 -9.63
N ILE A 253 -42.52 28.58 -8.62
CA ILE A 253 -43.89 29.00 -8.72
C ILE A 253 -44.03 30.48 -9.18
N THR A 254 -43.27 31.38 -8.53
CA THR A 254 -43.30 32.83 -8.86
C THR A 254 -42.79 33.13 -10.26
N LEU A 255 -41.76 32.41 -10.72
CA LEU A 255 -41.25 32.48 -12.09
C LEU A 255 -42.30 32.02 -13.10
N LEU A 256 -42.98 30.90 -12.84
CA LEU A 256 -44.05 30.39 -13.70
C LEU A 256 -45.28 31.34 -13.77
N VAL A 257 -45.70 31.85 -12.62
CA VAL A 257 -46.85 32.79 -12.55
C VAL A 257 -46.48 34.13 -13.19
N GLY A 258 -45.28 34.62 -12.92
CA GLY A 258 -44.73 35.85 -13.53
C GLY A 258 -44.62 35.77 -15.07
N LEU A 259 -44.19 34.60 -15.58
CA LEU A 259 -44.17 34.31 -17.03
C LEU A 259 -45.60 34.33 -17.60
N LYS A 260 -46.57 33.67 -16.97
CA LYS A 260 -47.98 33.64 -17.41
C LYS A 260 -48.64 35.03 -17.35
N LYS A 261 -48.42 35.78 -16.24
CA LYS A 261 -49.03 37.13 -16.08
C LYS A 261 -48.18 38.23 -16.72
N LYS A 262 -47.08 37.93 -17.38
CA LYS A 262 -46.12 38.89 -17.99
C LYS A 262 -45.65 39.98 -17.00
N SER A 263 -45.50 39.63 -15.71
CA SER A 263 -45.15 40.54 -14.63
C SER A 263 -43.74 40.23 -14.07
N ALA A 264 -42.81 41.12 -14.32
CA ALA A 264 -41.44 40.99 -13.76
C ALA A 264 -41.45 41.11 -12.23
N ARG A 265 -42.35 41.89 -11.64
CA ARG A 265 -42.51 42.04 -10.20
C ARG A 265 -42.85 40.70 -9.53
N ILE A 266 -43.80 39.96 -10.11
CA ILE A 266 -44.17 38.62 -9.59
C ILE A 266 -43.00 37.63 -9.76
N ALA A 267 -42.36 37.68 -10.95
CA ALA A 267 -41.22 36.78 -11.24
C ALA A 267 -40.02 37.01 -10.33
N SER A 268 -39.80 38.21 -9.83
CA SER A 268 -38.68 38.54 -8.94
C SER A 268 -38.90 38.19 -7.46
N LEU A 269 -40.13 37.98 -7.01
CA LEU A 269 -40.43 37.75 -5.57
C LEU A 269 -39.71 36.52 -5.00
N GLY A 270 -39.79 35.41 -5.73
CA GLY A 270 -39.14 34.16 -5.28
C GLY A 270 -37.60 34.25 -5.26
N PRO A 271 -36.95 34.66 -6.37
CA PRO A 271 -35.50 34.87 -6.36
C PRO A 271 -35.01 35.83 -5.27
N VAL A 272 -35.70 36.93 -5.03
CA VAL A 272 -35.38 37.86 -3.94
C VAL A 272 -35.53 37.21 -2.56
N LEU A 273 -36.59 36.39 -2.35
CA LEU A 273 -36.76 35.62 -1.13
C LEU A 273 -35.60 34.61 -0.92
N LEU A 274 -35.26 33.86 -1.97
CA LEU A 274 -34.15 32.88 -1.91
C LEU A 274 -32.82 33.55 -1.57
N ILE A 275 -32.48 34.62 -2.26
CA ILE A 275 -31.25 35.41 -2.00
C ILE A 275 -31.30 35.99 -0.59
N GLY A 276 -32.44 36.50 -0.14
CA GLY A 276 -32.64 37.04 1.20
C GLY A 276 -32.35 35.97 2.27
N ILE A 277 -32.88 34.75 2.13
CA ILE A 277 -32.64 33.64 3.04
C ILE A 277 -31.13 33.28 3.08
N LEU A 278 -30.46 33.21 1.94
CA LEU A 278 -29.05 32.89 1.87
C LEU A 278 -28.17 33.98 2.53
N VAL A 279 -28.48 35.24 2.28
CA VAL A 279 -27.76 36.39 2.88
C VAL A 279 -27.98 36.44 4.37
N ILE A 280 -29.24 36.40 4.84
CA ILE A 280 -29.58 36.41 6.26
C ILE A 280 -28.97 35.19 6.96
N GLY A 281 -29.03 34.03 6.34
CA GLY A 281 -28.44 32.79 6.87
C GLY A 281 -26.93 32.91 7.04
N GLY A 282 -26.22 33.43 6.03
CA GLY A 282 -24.78 33.67 6.15
C GLY A 282 -24.39 34.67 7.24
N VAL A 283 -25.17 35.76 7.38
CA VAL A 283 -24.98 36.73 8.50
C VAL A 283 -25.27 36.05 9.83
N ALA A 284 -26.34 35.26 9.94
CA ALA A 284 -26.69 34.55 11.15
C ALA A 284 -25.62 33.53 11.54
N GLN A 285 -25.05 32.80 10.55
CA GLN A 285 -23.96 31.84 10.77
C GLN A 285 -22.74 32.55 11.38
N GLY A 286 -22.27 33.62 10.76
CA GLY A 286 -21.14 34.41 11.32
C GLY A 286 -21.44 35.02 12.69
N THR A 287 -22.67 35.47 12.91
CA THR A 287 -23.09 36.04 14.19
C THR A 287 -23.11 34.99 15.30
N VAL A 288 -23.73 33.87 15.07
CA VAL A 288 -23.80 32.75 16.04
C VAL A 288 -22.40 32.21 16.34
N GLN A 289 -21.58 32.01 15.31
CA GLN A 289 -20.21 31.54 15.50
C GLN A 289 -19.39 32.51 16.38
N ASN A 290 -19.38 33.81 16.03
CA ASN A 290 -18.50 34.76 16.69
C ASN A 290 -19.00 35.21 18.09
N PHE A 291 -20.30 35.31 18.29
CA PHE A 291 -20.86 35.85 19.54
C PHE A 291 -21.45 34.81 20.48
N ILE A 292 -21.75 33.59 20.01
CA ILE A 292 -22.38 32.55 20.85
C ILE A 292 -21.43 31.36 21.01
N VAL A 293 -20.77 30.91 19.93
CA VAL A 293 -19.91 29.73 19.99
C VAL A 293 -18.52 30.08 20.49
N ASN A 294 -17.79 30.97 19.80
CA ASN A 294 -16.41 31.29 20.14
C ASN A 294 -16.18 31.71 21.61
N PRO A 295 -17.08 32.47 22.29
CA PRO A 295 -16.90 32.82 23.71
C PRO A 295 -17.03 31.62 24.67
N ALA A 296 -17.68 30.54 24.27
CA ALA A 296 -17.92 29.36 25.09
C ALA A 296 -17.74 28.07 24.25
N GLU A 297 -16.69 28.02 23.39
CA GLU A 297 -16.52 27.06 22.32
C GLU A 297 -16.55 25.63 22.85
N ILE A 298 -15.73 25.29 23.82
CA ILE A 298 -15.67 23.97 24.41
C ILE A 298 -17.05 23.49 24.91
N HIS A 299 -17.82 24.32 25.57
CA HIS A 299 -19.14 23.93 26.09
C HIS A 299 -20.18 23.73 25.00
N LYS A 300 -20.06 24.47 23.87
CA LYS A 300 -20.99 24.40 22.77
C LYS A 300 -20.62 23.24 21.82
N GLU A 301 -19.32 23.02 21.65
CA GLU A 301 -18.82 22.01 20.69
C GLU A 301 -18.59 20.62 21.33
N GLN A 302 -18.61 20.51 22.68
CA GLN A 302 -18.34 19.24 23.39
C GLN A 302 -19.13 18.03 22.87
N PRO A 303 -20.45 18.09 22.58
CA PRO A 303 -21.16 16.93 22.03
C PRO A 303 -20.67 16.53 20.63
N TYR A 304 -20.25 17.50 19.83
CA TYR A 304 -19.77 17.28 18.45
C TYR A 304 -18.34 16.79 18.44
N ILE A 305 -17.53 17.23 19.42
CA ILE A 305 -16.19 16.69 19.69
C ILE A 305 -16.29 15.20 20.07
N SER A 306 -17.23 14.85 20.97
CA SER A 306 -17.48 13.46 21.34
C SER A 306 -17.87 12.61 20.12
N ASN A 307 -18.75 13.12 19.24
CA ASN A 307 -19.12 12.43 18.01
C ASN A 307 -17.91 12.24 17.11
N ASN A 308 -17.05 13.26 16.96
CA ASN A 308 -15.85 13.15 16.14
C ASN A 308 -14.87 12.10 16.68
N ILE A 309 -14.63 12.08 18.00
CA ILE A 309 -13.76 11.09 18.64
C ILE A 309 -14.32 9.67 18.41
N GLU A 310 -15.60 9.45 18.71
CA GLU A 310 -16.23 8.15 18.58
C GLU A 310 -16.22 7.65 17.13
N MET A 311 -16.66 8.49 16.20
CA MET A 311 -16.80 8.10 14.80
C MET A 311 -15.46 7.92 14.11
N THR A 312 -14.44 8.69 14.49
CA THR A 312 -13.07 8.49 13.99
C THR A 312 -12.51 7.15 14.48
N ASN A 313 -12.62 6.84 15.76
CA ASN A 313 -12.15 5.56 16.29
C ASN A 313 -12.84 4.38 15.58
N LYS A 314 -14.15 4.43 15.38
CA LYS A 314 -14.89 3.40 14.61
C LYS A 314 -14.45 3.33 13.14
N ALA A 315 -14.24 4.49 12.50
CA ALA A 315 -13.86 4.54 11.09
C ALA A 315 -12.53 3.83 10.80
N TYR A 316 -11.59 3.89 11.75
CA TYR A 316 -10.27 3.28 11.61
C TYR A 316 -10.08 1.99 12.43
N GLY A 317 -11.13 1.48 13.10
CA GLY A 317 -11.06 0.26 13.93
C GLY A 317 -10.25 0.43 15.21
N LEU A 318 -10.11 1.68 15.69
CA LEU A 318 -9.34 2.01 16.89
C LEU A 318 -10.15 1.86 18.19
N ASP A 319 -11.46 1.74 18.07
CA ASP A 319 -12.39 1.50 19.18
C ASP A 319 -12.25 0.09 19.78
N GLN A 320 -11.64 -0.83 19.05
CA GLN A 320 -11.40 -2.21 19.46
C GLN A 320 -10.01 -2.45 20.05
N ILE A 321 -9.16 -1.40 20.16
CA ILE A 321 -7.84 -1.51 20.78
C ILE A 321 -7.98 -1.94 22.24
N THR A 322 -7.32 -3.06 22.60
CA THR A 322 -7.20 -3.51 23.99
C THR A 322 -6.08 -2.74 24.66
N GLU A 323 -6.39 -1.98 25.70
CA GLU A 323 -5.41 -1.22 26.47
C GLU A 323 -4.89 -2.04 27.65
N VAL A 324 -3.57 -2.19 27.77
CA VAL A 324 -2.89 -2.91 28.84
C VAL A 324 -1.94 -1.96 29.55
N GLN A 325 -1.94 -1.96 30.90
CA GLN A 325 -0.94 -1.22 31.68
C GLN A 325 0.36 -2.03 31.70
N PHE A 326 1.46 -1.40 31.34
CA PHE A 326 2.77 -2.02 31.25
C PHE A 326 3.80 -1.19 32.02
N SER A 327 4.44 -1.75 33.04
CA SER A 327 5.36 -0.98 33.89
C SER A 327 6.60 -0.50 33.15
N GLY A 328 7.20 -1.35 32.34
CA GLY A 328 8.39 -1.06 31.53
C GLY A 328 9.68 -0.85 32.32
N ASP A 329 9.61 -0.80 33.67
CA ASP A 329 10.73 -0.56 34.57
C ASP A 329 11.12 -1.78 35.41
N GLY A 330 10.58 -2.96 35.09
CA GLY A 330 10.92 -4.23 35.68
C GLY A 330 12.43 -4.49 35.68
N VAL A 331 12.90 -5.34 36.58
CA VAL A 331 14.31 -5.75 36.61
C VAL A 331 14.43 -7.09 35.92
N LEU A 332 15.11 -7.12 34.77
CA LEU A 332 15.46 -8.36 34.07
C LEU A 332 16.63 -9.04 34.75
N THR A 333 16.53 -10.34 34.86
CA THR A 333 17.61 -11.21 35.29
C THR A 333 18.04 -12.11 34.14
N ALA A 334 19.19 -12.77 34.31
CA ALA A 334 19.64 -13.77 33.36
C ALA A 334 18.70 -14.96 33.21
N SER A 335 17.92 -15.28 34.27
CA SER A 335 16.88 -16.32 34.21
C SER A 335 15.73 -15.88 33.31
N ASP A 336 15.26 -14.63 33.47
CA ASP A 336 14.15 -14.10 32.67
C ASP A 336 14.48 -14.10 31.16
N LEU A 337 15.75 -13.80 30.80
CA LEU A 337 16.22 -13.87 29.43
C LEU A 337 16.26 -15.32 28.90
N LYS A 338 16.61 -16.31 29.76
CA LYS A 338 16.55 -17.70 29.34
C LYS A 338 15.14 -18.22 29.13
N ASP A 339 14.19 -17.72 29.88
CA ASP A 339 12.77 -18.07 29.72
C ASP A 339 12.17 -17.43 28.45
N GLU A 340 12.81 -16.38 27.90
CA GLU A 340 12.42 -15.64 26.70
C GLU A 340 13.36 -15.90 25.50
N MET A 341 14.02 -17.06 25.46
CA MET A 341 14.97 -17.38 24.38
C MET A 341 14.34 -17.36 22.99
N ASP A 342 13.07 -17.69 22.86
CA ASP A 342 12.35 -17.62 21.58
C ASP A 342 12.26 -16.18 21.08
N THR A 343 12.03 -15.21 21.95
CA THR A 343 12.09 -13.79 21.63
C THR A 343 13.53 -13.38 21.26
N ILE A 344 14.52 -13.75 22.09
CA ILE A 344 15.93 -13.36 21.89
C ILE A 344 16.48 -13.93 20.58
N ASN A 345 16.18 -15.18 20.27
CA ASN A 345 16.59 -15.84 19.04
C ASN A 345 15.94 -15.29 17.77
N ASN A 346 14.92 -14.44 17.90
CA ASN A 346 14.25 -13.77 16.79
C ASN A 346 14.55 -12.26 16.73
N ILE A 347 15.44 -11.74 17.58
CA ILE A 347 15.84 -10.34 17.52
C ILE A 347 16.58 -10.07 16.21
N ARG A 348 16.08 -9.09 15.47
CA ARG A 348 16.63 -8.69 14.19
C ARG A 348 17.99 -8.01 14.37
N LEU A 349 19.06 -8.60 13.83
CA LEU A 349 20.41 -8.07 13.81
C LEU A 349 20.81 -7.51 12.44
N ILE A 350 20.03 -7.78 11.40
CA ILE A 350 20.24 -7.23 10.07
C ILE A 350 19.08 -6.29 9.70
N ASP A 351 19.37 -5.27 8.93
CA ASP A 351 18.38 -4.30 8.43
C ASP A 351 18.11 -4.58 6.95
N TYR A 352 16.87 -4.43 6.52
CA TYR A 352 16.43 -4.70 5.15
C TYR A 352 17.14 -3.81 4.12
N ARG A 353 17.40 -2.53 4.46
CA ARG A 353 18.04 -1.53 3.57
C ARG A 353 19.47 -1.87 3.17
N PRO A 354 20.40 -2.23 4.08
CA PRO A 354 21.68 -2.79 3.68
C PRO A 354 21.57 -4.19 3.06
N THR A 355 20.62 -5.02 3.50
CA THR A 355 20.48 -6.40 3.02
C THR A 355 20.13 -6.46 1.53
N ILE A 356 19.26 -5.56 1.01
CA ILE A 356 18.95 -5.50 -0.44
C ILE A 356 20.22 -5.22 -1.27
N THR A 357 21.12 -4.39 -0.75
CA THR A 357 22.40 -4.12 -1.40
C THR A 357 23.26 -5.38 -1.48
N VAL A 358 23.34 -6.13 -0.38
CA VAL A 358 24.08 -7.39 -0.32
C VAL A 358 23.47 -8.42 -1.30
N PHE A 359 22.16 -8.58 -1.33
CA PHE A 359 21.48 -9.48 -2.26
C PHE A 359 21.78 -9.12 -3.71
N ASN A 360 21.67 -7.85 -4.09
CA ASN A 360 21.95 -7.39 -5.44
C ASN A 360 23.43 -7.54 -5.83
N GLN A 361 24.36 -7.45 -4.90
CA GLN A 361 25.79 -7.61 -5.21
C GLN A 361 26.25 -9.07 -5.23
N LEU A 362 25.79 -9.89 -4.28
CA LEU A 362 26.26 -11.27 -4.12
C LEU A 362 25.41 -12.30 -4.84
N GLN A 363 24.09 -12.08 -4.93
CA GLN A 363 23.13 -13.11 -5.37
C GLN A 363 22.48 -12.79 -6.71
N SER A 364 22.66 -11.62 -7.31
CA SER A 364 22.12 -11.35 -8.65
C SER A 364 22.82 -12.18 -9.74
N MET A 365 24.11 -12.48 -9.60
CA MET A 365 24.93 -13.32 -10.49
C MET A 365 25.05 -12.79 -11.93
N ARG A 366 24.07 -12.11 -12.47
CA ARG A 366 24.03 -11.47 -13.79
C ARG A 366 23.35 -10.10 -13.68
N LEU A 367 23.72 -9.15 -14.53
CA LEU A 367 23.22 -7.77 -14.50
C LEU A 367 21.71 -7.64 -14.73
N TYR A 368 21.10 -8.63 -15.38
CA TYR A 368 19.67 -8.66 -15.66
C TYR A 368 18.83 -9.29 -14.54
N TYR A 369 19.44 -9.88 -13.52
CA TYR A 369 18.73 -10.30 -12.31
C TYR A 369 18.78 -9.21 -11.27
N LYS A 370 17.65 -8.94 -10.64
CA LYS A 370 17.49 -7.92 -9.59
C LYS A 370 16.64 -8.42 -8.45
N PHE A 371 16.96 -7.95 -7.28
CA PHE A 371 16.13 -7.99 -6.09
C PHE A 371 15.53 -6.59 -5.92
N VAL A 372 14.19 -6.49 -5.84
CA VAL A 372 13.47 -5.20 -5.80
C VAL A 372 13.37 -4.69 -4.37
N ASP A 373 13.03 -5.59 -3.46
CA ASP A 373 12.82 -5.34 -2.04
C ASP A 373 13.31 -6.51 -1.19
N VAL A 374 13.14 -6.39 0.12
CA VAL A 374 13.42 -7.45 1.09
C VAL A 374 12.23 -7.57 2.03
N ASP A 375 11.50 -8.66 1.86
CA ASP A 375 10.35 -8.98 2.69
C ASP A 375 10.76 -9.60 4.01
N ILE A 376 10.05 -9.27 5.08
CA ILE A 376 10.17 -9.94 6.36
C ILE A 376 9.02 -10.94 6.52
N ASP A 377 9.35 -12.15 6.99
CA ASP A 377 8.36 -13.19 7.24
C ASP A 377 8.82 -14.13 8.36
N ARG A 378 8.01 -15.10 8.70
CA ARG A 378 8.33 -16.16 9.67
C ARG A 378 8.03 -17.52 9.09
N TYR A 379 8.90 -18.48 9.39
CA TYR A 379 8.75 -19.90 9.03
C TYR A 379 8.93 -20.76 10.25
N ASN A 380 8.21 -21.87 10.32
CA ASN A 380 8.41 -22.87 11.38
C ASN A 380 9.52 -23.81 10.93
N ILE A 381 10.72 -23.65 11.49
CA ILE A 381 11.90 -24.43 11.15
C ILE A 381 12.29 -25.25 12.36
N ASP A 382 12.37 -26.57 12.18
CA ASP A 382 12.65 -27.53 13.27
C ASP A 382 11.70 -27.37 14.49
N GLY A 383 10.45 -26.95 14.27
CA GLY A 383 9.44 -26.76 15.30
C GLY A 383 9.54 -25.44 16.08
N ALA A 384 10.44 -24.53 15.69
CA ALA A 384 10.56 -23.18 16.23
C ALA A 384 10.22 -22.14 15.15
N GLN A 385 9.47 -21.11 15.54
CA GLN A 385 9.17 -19.99 14.64
C GLN A 385 10.42 -19.11 14.46
N GLN A 386 10.90 -19.02 13.24
CA GLN A 386 12.08 -18.23 12.87
C GLN A 386 11.72 -17.10 11.94
N GLN A 387 12.16 -15.90 12.27
CA GLN A 387 11.97 -14.72 11.46
C GLN A 387 13.08 -14.63 10.39
N VAL A 388 12.67 -14.40 9.14
CA VAL A 388 13.58 -14.35 8.00
C VAL A 388 13.35 -13.11 7.14
N TYR A 389 14.37 -12.73 6.39
CA TYR A 389 14.26 -11.89 5.21
C TYR A 389 14.30 -12.74 3.95
N LEU A 390 13.44 -12.43 2.99
CA LEU A 390 13.43 -13.07 1.70
C LEU A 390 13.23 -12.05 0.59
N SER A 391 13.69 -12.38 -0.62
CA SER A 391 13.54 -11.54 -1.80
C SER A 391 13.54 -12.38 -3.07
N ALA A 392 12.66 -12.04 -4.01
CA ALA A 392 12.58 -12.67 -5.32
C ALA A 392 13.71 -12.23 -6.23
N ARG A 393 14.35 -13.18 -6.95
CA ARG A 393 15.31 -12.85 -7.99
C ARG A 393 14.58 -12.68 -9.31
N GLU A 394 14.18 -11.47 -9.60
CA GLU A 394 13.44 -11.15 -10.82
C GLU A 394 14.32 -10.80 -12.00
N LEU A 395 13.79 -10.97 -13.20
CA LEU A 395 14.49 -10.65 -14.44
C LEU A 395 14.06 -9.28 -14.96
N ASP A 396 15.02 -8.34 -15.00
CA ASP A 396 14.85 -7.03 -15.64
C ASP A 396 15.38 -7.06 -17.07
N GLN A 397 14.49 -7.22 -18.03
CA GLN A 397 14.83 -7.25 -19.45
C GLN A 397 15.48 -5.95 -19.96
N ASN A 398 15.29 -4.83 -19.28
CA ASN A 398 15.89 -3.55 -19.64
C ASN A 398 17.37 -3.46 -19.26
N SER A 399 17.80 -4.29 -18.32
CA SER A 399 19.20 -4.43 -17.91
C SER A 399 20.02 -5.37 -18.81
N LEU A 400 19.40 -6.00 -19.81
CA LEU A 400 20.14 -6.67 -20.88
C LEU A 400 20.94 -5.63 -21.70
N ASP A 401 22.10 -6.05 -22.24
CA ASP A 401 22.85 -5.20 -23.17
C ASP A 401 21.94 -4.71 -24.30
N VAL A 402 22.10 -3.48 -24.73
CA VAL A 402 21.25 -2.85 -25.77
C VAL A 402 21.23 -3.67 -27.06
N SER A 403 22.37 -4.29 -27.43
CA SER A 403 22.46 -5.16 -28.62
C SER A 403 21.69 -6.47 -28.43
N ALA A 404 21.51 -6.94 -27.21
CA ALA A 404 20.77 -8.14 -26.83
C ALA A 404 19.26 -7.89 -26.65
N GLN A 405 18.79 -6.65 -26.61
CA GLN A 405 17.38 -6.31 -26.47
C GLN A 405 16.57 -6.52 -27.76
N THR A 406 16.78 -7.64 -28.44
CA THR A 406 16.02 -8.00 -29.63
C THR A 406 14.60 -8.45 -29.25
N TRP A 407 13.67 -8.41 -30.22
CA TRP A 407 12.30 -8.88 -29.98
C TRP A 407 12.26 -10.35 -29.53
N VAL A 408 13.09 -11.21 -30.12
CA VAL A 408 13.17 -12.63 -29.74
C VAL A 408 13.66 -12.77 -28.30
N ASN A 409 14.72 -12.07 -27.94
CA ASN A 409 15.24 -12.13 -26.58
C ASN A 409 14.24 -11.62 -25.55
N LYS A 410 13.59 -10.47 -25.80
CA LYS A 410 12.65 -9.88 -24.85
C LYS A 410 11.36 -10.70 -24.67
N TYR A 411 10.83 -11.26 -25.74
CA TYR A 411 9.48 -11.83 -25.69
C TYR A 411 9.42 -13.34 -25.80
N LEU A 412 10.49 -14.03 -26.25
CA LEU A 412 10.49 -15.47 -26.45
C LEU A 412 11.57 -16.20 -25.62
N LYS A 413 12.65 -15.52 -25.23
CA LYS A 413 13.82 -16.16 -24.63
C LYS A 413 14.02 -15.83 -23.17
N TYR A 414 14.13 -14.56 -22.81
CA TYR A 414 14.29 -14.11 -21.42
C TYR A 414 12.90 -13.84 -20.82
N THR A 415 12.20 -14.91 -20.45
CA THR A 415 10.77 -14.90 -20.15
C THR A 415 10.47 -14.78 -18.65
N HIS A 416 11.38 -15.18 -17.76
CA HIS A 416 11.14 -15.31 -16.33
C HIS A 416 12.37 -15.00 -15.49
N GLY A 417 12.15 -14.62 -14.22
CA GLY A 417 13.13 -14.58 -13.17
C GLY A 417 13.36 -15.98 -12.57
N TYR A 418 14.25 -16.11 -11.56
CA TYR A 418 14.62 -17.43 -11.10
C TYR A 418 14.93 -17.50 -9.60
N GLY A 419 14.00 -18.04 -8.83
CA GLY A 419 14.16 -18.35 -7.42
C GLY A 419 14.08 -17.14 -6.51
N ALA A 420 14.40 -17.37 -5.26
CA ALA A 420 14.48 -16.37 -4.22
C ALA A 420 15.73 -16.59 -3.36
N VAL A 421 16.07 -15.62 -2.54
CA VAL A 421 17.08 -15.73 -1.49
C VAL A 421 16.41 -15.56 -0.14
N VAL A 422 16.90 -16.29 0.87
CA VAL A 422 16.39 -16.21 2.24
C VAL A 422 17.55 -16.14 3.21
N THR A 423 17.43 -15.27 4.22
CA THR A 423 18.38 -15.13 5.33
C THR A 423 17.62 -15.02 6.65
N PRO A 424 18.06 -15.66 7.74
CA PRO A 424 17.50 -15.40 9.06
C PRO A 424 17.86 -13.97 9.50
N VAL A 425 16.95 -13.30 10.20
CA VAL A 425 17.15 -11.89 10.60
C VAL A 425 18.17 -11.71 11.72
N ASN A 426 18.51 -12.79 12.43
CA ASN A 426 19.30 -12.80 13.66
C ASN A 426 20.72 -13.37 13.48
N LYS A 427 21.11 -13.72 12.26
CA LYS A 427 22.42 -14.34 12.02
C LYS A 427 23.24 -13.60 10.99
N VAL A 428 24.49 -13.43 11.30
CA VAL A 428 25.51 -12.88 10.41
C VAL A 428 26.71 -13.81 10.35
N THR A 429 27.38 -13.83 9.22
CA THR A 429 28.67 -14.52 9.05
C THR A 429 29.76 -13.87 9.89
N THR A 430 30.91 -14.51 10.03
CA THR A 430 32.09 -13.93 10.70
C THR A 430 32.56 -12.62 10.07
N GLN A 431 32.13 -12.32 8.84
CA GLN A 431 32.42 -11.10 8.10
C GLN A 431 31.33 -10.05 8.24
N GLY A 432 30.28 -10.29 9.07
CA GLY A 432 29.16 -9.36 9.26
C GLY A 432 28.17 -9.30 8.11
N GLN A 433 28.20 -10.26 7.18
CA GLN A 433 27.24 -10.40 6.09
C GLN A 433 26.06 -11.26 6.54
N PRO A 434 24.85 -11.11 5.95
CA PRO A 434 23.74 -12.01 6.20
C PRO A 434 24.12 -13.47 5.94
N GLU A 435 23.76 -14.39 6.85
CA GLU A 435 23.87 -15.83 6.63
C GLU A 435 22.77 -16.27 5.66
N MET A 436 23.12 -16.94 4.57
CA MET A 436 22.15 -17.35 3.57
C MET A 436 21.60 -18.74 3.86
N TRP A 437 20.26 -18.85 3.97
CA TRP A 437 19.57 -20.14 4.07
C TRP A 437 19.08 -20.65 2.73
N VAL A 438 18.70 -19.73 1.83
CA VAL A 438 18.47 -20.04 0.41
C VAL A 438 19.35 -19.13 -0.42
N GLU A 439 20.17 -19.70 -1.30
CA GLU A 439 21.14 -18.99 -2.11
C GLU A 439 21.37 -19.65 -3.49
N ASN A 440 22.17 -19.00 -4.31
CA ASN A 440 22.66 -19.50 -5.62
C ASN A 440 21.57 -19.57 -6.73
N ILE A 441 22.00 -20.05 -7.91
CA ILE A 441 21.19 -20.38 -9.08
C ILE A 441 21.68 -21.72 -9.65
N PRO A 442 20.87 -22.80 -9.66
CA PRO A 442 19.54 -22.92 -9.03
C PRO A 442 19.56 -22.69 -7.50
N PRO A 443 18.42 -22.30 -6.89
CA PRO A 443 18.35 -22.14 -5.45
C PRO A 443 18.75 -23.40 -4.70
N THR A 444 19.64 -23.27 -3.74
CA THR A 444 20.10 -24.34 -2.85
C THR A 444 19.80 -23.97 -1.40
N THR A 445 19.40 -24.94 -0.60
CA THR A 445 19.11 -24.74 0.82
C THR A 445 19.47 -25.98 1.63
N SER A 446 19.86 -25.79 2.89
CA SER A 446 19.96 -26.84 3.89
C SER A 446 18.69 -26.96 4.76
N VAL A 447 17.75 -26.03 4.62
CA VAL A 447 16.50 -25.96 5.39
C VAL A 447 15.37 -26.54 4.53
N GLU A 448 14.82 -27.69 4.89
CA GLU A 448 13.85 -28.43 4.10
C GLU A 448 12.56 -27.61 3.87
N GLU A 449 12.11 -26.86 4.85
CA GLU A 449 10.91 -26.03 4.81
C GLU A 449 11.01 -24.87 3.80
N LEU A 450 12.22 -24.46 3.45
CA LEU A 450 12.52 -23.39 2.51
C LEU A 450 12.91 -23.90 1.12
N MET A 451 12.73 -25.21 0.84
CA MET A 451 13.06 -25.77 -0.47
C MET A 451 12.18 -25.19 -1.57
N ILE A 452 12.81 -24.65 -2.62
CA ILE A 452 12.12 -24.13 -3.81
C ILE A 452 12.24 -25.16 -4.93
N THR A 453 11.10 -25.77 -5.32
CA THR A 453 11.03 -26.78 -6.38
C THR A 453 10.57 -26.20 -7.72
N ARG A 454 9.91 -25.03 -7.68
CA ARG A 454 9.43 -24.30 -8.85
C ARG A 454 9.97 -22.86 -8.81
N PRO A 455 11.22 -22.66 -9.24
CA PRO A 455 11.90 -21.36 -9.07
C PRO A 455 11.55 -20.32 -10.14
N GLU A 456 10.93 -20.68 -11.26
CA GLU A 456 10.69 -19.77 -12.38
C GLU A 456 9.63 -18.73 -12.03
N ILE A 457 9.97 -17.44 -12.18
CA ILE A 457 9.09 -16.29 -11.89
C ILE A 457 8.63 -15.66 -13.21
N TYR A 458 7.51 -16.14 -13.72
CA TYR A 458 6.86 -15.56 -14.91
C TYR A 458 6.02 -14.35 -14.56
N PHE A 459 5.51 -14.27 -13.33
CA PHE A 459 4.69 -13.20 -12.80
C PHE A 459 5.37 -12.61 -11.57
N GLY A 460 5.70 -11.33 -11.62
CA GLY A 460 6.43 -10.62 -10.57
C GLY A 460 6.27 -9.12 -10.66
N GLN A 461 7.09 -8.37 -9.94
CA GLN A 461 7.06 -6.92 -9.89
C GLN A 461 7.73 -6.26 -11.12
N LEU A 462 8.75 -6.91 -11.71
CA LEU A 462 9.51 -6.38 -12.86
C LEU A 462 9.02 -6.88 -14.21
N THR A 463 8.03 -7.76 -14.25
CA THR A 463 7.55 -8.44 -15.47
C THR A 463 6.52 -7.61 -16.24
N ASN A 464 6.92 -6.42 -16.73
CA ASN A 464 6.03 -5.42 -17.33
C ASN A 464 5.53 -5.75 -18.73
N ASP A 465 6.26 -6.58 -19.50
CA ASP A 465 5.94 -6.93 -20.88
C ASP A 465 5.25 -8.31 -20.97
N TYR A 466 4.51 -8.54 -22.07
CA TYR A 466 4.05 -9.89 -22.40
C TYR A 466 5.22 -10.77 -22.80
N VAL A 467 5.05 -12.09 -22.65
CA VAL A 467 5.96 -13.08 -23.24
C VAL A 467 5.16 -14.16 -23.99
N ILE A 468 5.82 -14.80 -24.93
CA ILE A 468 5.24 -15.91 -25.66
C ILE A 468 6.10 -17.15 -25.37
N VAL A 469 5.51 -18.08 -24.66
CA VAL A 469 6.14 -19.33 -24.19
C VAL A 469 5.79 -20.50 -25.09
N ASN A 470 6.48 -21.63 -24.93
CA ASN A 470 6.30 -22.82 -25.75
C ASN A 470 6.48 -22.54 -27.24
N THR A 471 7.45 -21.71 -27.57
CA THR A 471 7.85 -21.43 -28.96
C THR A 471 8.87 -22.43 -29.47
N LYS A 472 9.29 -22.30 -30.73
CA LYS A 472 10.42 -23.09 -31.27
C LYS A 472 11.78 -22.61 -30.74
N GLU A 473 11.85 -21.36 -30.25
CA GLU A 473 12.99 -20.85 -29.51
C GLU A 473 12.87 -21.34 -28.07
N PRO A 474 13.83 -22.07 -27.52
CA PRO A 474 13.81 -22.48 -26.12
C PRO A 474 14.00 -21.24 -25.22
N GLU A 475 13.33 -21.28 -24.09
CA GLU A 475 13.44 -20.23 -23.09
C GLU A 475 14.77 -20.32 -22.34
N PHE A 476 15.37 -19.19 -22.00
CA PHE A 476 16.50 -19.14 -21.11
C PHE A 476 16.02 -19.43 -19.68
N ASP A 477 16.61 -20.42 -19.04
CA ASP A 477 16.24 -20.82 -17.69
C ASP A 477 17.16 -20.14 -16.66
N TYR A 478 18.42 -20.55 -16.61
CA TYR A 478 19.42 -19.93 -15.75
C TYR A 478 20.83 -20.09 -16.33
N PRO A 479 21.82 -19.28 -15.89
CA PRO A 479 23.20 -19.40 -16.36
C PRO A 479 23.93 -20.61 -15.73
N THR A 480 24.63 -21.40 -16.53
CA THR A 480 25.47 -22.53 -16.09
C THR A 480 26.90 -22.33 -16.57
N GLY A 481 27.78 -21.77 -15.74
CA GLY A 481 29.14 -21.43 -16.14
C GLY A 481 29.18 -20.57 -17.41
N ASP A 482 29.78 -21.12 -18.49
CA ASP A 482 29.89 -20.43 -19.79
C ASP A 482 28.68 -20.69 -20.72
N THR A 483 27.71 -21.45 -20.29
CA THR A 483 26.49 -21.80 -21.06
C THR A 483 25.24 -21.41 -20.31
N ASN A 484 24.07 -21.63 -20.91
CA ASN A 484 22.77 -21.37 -20.29
C ASN A 484 21.94 -22.65 -20.30
N ALA A 485 21.29 -22.92 -19.17
CA ALA A 485 20.19 -23.89 -19.14
C ALA A 485 19.01 -23.36 -19.95
N GLN A 486 18.23 -24.27 -20.51
CA GLN A 486 17.06 -23.96 -21.31
C GLN A 486 15.87 -24.73 -20.78
N THR A 487 14.72 -24.08 -20.80
CA THR A 487 13.45 -24.68 -20.38
C THR A 487 12.33 -24.42 -21.39
N GLN A 488 11.20 -25.03 -21.15
CA GLN A 488 9.92 -24.72 -21.79
C GLN A 488 8.85 -24.63 -20.70
N TYR A 489 8.01 -23.63 -20.80
CA TYR A 489 6.91 -23.41 -19.86
C TYR A 489 5.98 -24.65 -19.83
N ALA A 490 5.78 -25.21 -18.65
CA ALA A 490 4.95 -26.39 -18.42
C ALA A 490 3.59 -26.09 -17.78
N GLY A 491 3.29 -24.80 -17.54
CA GLY A 491 2.04 -24.35 -16.91
C GLY A 491 0.86 -24.31 -17.89
N ASP A 492 -0.33 -24.25 -17.31
CA ASP A 492 -1.58 -24.18 -18.08
C ASP A 492 -1.97 -22.76 -18.47
N ALA A 493 -1.42 -21.74 -17.80
CA ALA A 493 -1.76 -20.34 -18.07
C ALA A 493 -1.34 -19.87 -19.47
N GLY A 494 -2.02 -18.86 -19.94
CA GLY A 494 -1.75 -18.19 -21.20
C GLY A 494 -2.70 -18.55 -22.35
N ILE A 495 -2.82 -17.62 -23.28
CA ILE A 495 -3.74 -17.73 -24.42
C ILE A 495 -3.02 -18.38 -25.60
N ASN A 496 -3.60 -19.46 -26.13
CA ASN A 496 -3.03 -20.18 -27.30
C ASN A 496 -2.89 -19.26 -28.52
N MET A 497 -1.74 -19.34 -29.21
CA MET A 497 -1.40 -18.52 -30.37
C MET A 497 -1.90 -19.12 -31.68
N THR A 498 -3.23 -19.37 -31.76
CA THR A 498 -3.89 -19.70 -33.03
C THR A 498 -3.71 -18.57 -34.04
N MET A 499 -3.90 -18.85 -35.34
CA MET A 499 -3.75 -17.82 -36.39
C MET A 499 -4.64 -16.59 -36.14
N GLY A 500 -5.86 -16.80 -35.62
CA GLY A 500 -6.78 -15.72 -35.26
C GLY A 500 -6.23 -14.88 -34.11
N ASN A 501 -5.73 -15.52 -33.07
CA ASN A 501 -5.16 -14.84 -31.90
C ASN A 501 -3.86 -14.12 -32.27
N LYS A 502 -2.99 -14.71 -33.11
CA LYS A 502 -1.81 -14.00 -33.63
C LYS A 502 -2.17 -12.71 -34.35
N ALA A 503 -3.20 -12.72 -35.21
CA ALA A 503 -3.66 -11.53 -35.90
C ALA A 503 -4.24 -10.49 -34.93
N LEU A 504 -5.01 -10.94 -33.95
CA LEU A 504 -5.62 -10.11 -32.93
C LEU A 504 -4.54 -9.43 -32.05
N PHE A 505 -3.60 -10.20 -31.52
CA PHE A 505 -2.51 -9.66 -30.69
C PHE A 505 -1.51 -8.82 -31.49
N ALA A 506 -1.26 -9.15 -32.76
CA ALA A 506 -0.45 -8.32 -33.63
C ALA A 506 -1.05 -6.91 -33.83
N LEU A 507 -2.38 -6.84 -33.93
CA LEU A 507 -3.10 -5.58 -34.06
C LEU A 507 -3.15 -4.81 -32.71
N ASP A 508 -3.46 -5.49 -31.62
CA ASP A 508 -3.56 -4.92 -30.26
C ASP A 508 -2.20 -4.35 -29.81
N ARG A 509 -1.12 -5.12 -29.98
CA ARG A 509 0.25 -4.72 -29.60
C ARG A 509 1.00 -3.92 -30.66
N ALA A 510 0.35 -3.62 -31.78
CA ALA A 510 0.95 -2.94 -32.94
C ALA A 510 2.29 -3.60 -33.38
N ASN A 511 2.38 -4.94 -33.27
CA ASN A 511 3.61 -5.68 -33.52
C ASN A 511 3.41 -6.80 -34.53
N TYR A 512 3.80 -6.53 -35.79
CA TYR A 512 3.65 -7.48 -36.88
C TYR A 512 4.47 -8.77 -36.71
N LYS A 513 5.53 -8.76 -35.88
CA LYS A 513 6.37 -9.93 -35.63
C LYS A 513 5.59 -11.07 -34.96
N ILE A 514 4.56 -10.74 -34.17
CA ILE A 514 3.65 -11.75 -33.58
C ILE A 514 2.95 -12.56 -34.68
N LEU A 515 2.52 -11.89 -35.77
CA LEU A 515 1.78 -12.55 -36.84
C LEU A 515 2.70 -13.37 -37.77
N PHE A 516 3.88 -12.82 -38.11
CA PHE A 516 4.72 -13.37 -39.17
C PHE A 516 5.89 -14.21 -38.68
N SER A 517 6.15 -14.26 -37.38
CA SER A 517 7.23 -15.10 -36.84
C SER A 517 6.94 -16.59 -37.02
N ASN A 518 7.91 -17.32 -37.61
CA ASN A 518 7.88 -18.75 -37.73
C ASN A 518 8.28 -19.52 -36.45
N LEU A 519 8.74 -18.76 -35.42
CA LEU A 519 9.07 -19.30 -34.10
C LEU A 519 7.80 -19.59 -33.28
N ILE A 520 6.72 -18.85 -33.53
CA ILE A 520 5.45 -19.05 -32.85
C ILE A 520 4.62 -20.11 -33.59
N ASN A 521 4.17 -21.14 -32.90
CA ASN A 521 3.30 -22.19 -33.39
C ASN A 521 1.92 -22.17 -32.69
N SER A 522 1.08 -23.19 -32.96
CA SER A 522 -0.26 -23.32 -32.37
C SER A 522 -0.23 -23.65 -30.86
N ASP A 523 0.85 -24.26 -30.41
CA ASP A 523 1.03 -24.71 -29.02
C ASP A 523 1.66 -23.60 -28.14
N SER A 524 2.19 -22.56 -28.82
CA SER A 524 2.71 -21.38 -28.14
C SER A 524 1.57 -20.65 -27.41
N LYS A 525 1.85 -20.15 -26.23
CA LYS A 525 0.92 -19.37 -25.40
C LYS A 525 1.48 -17.97 -25.17
N ILE A 526 0.62 -16.94 -25.15
CA ILE A 526 0.99 -15.59 -24.73
C ILE A 526 0.57 -15.38 -23.28
N LEU A 527 1.51 -15.00 -22.43
CA LEU A 527 1.27 -14.59 -21.04
C LEU A 527 1.15 -13.07 -20.99
N LEU A 528 0.07 -12.58 -20.40
CA LEU A 528 -0.30 -11.17 -20.37
C LEU A 528 -0.45 -10.66 -18.92
N ASN A 529 -0.32 -9.34 -18.74
CA ASN A 529 -0.48 -8.69 -17.45
C ASN A 529 0.30 -9.46 -16.37
N ARG A 530 1.60 -9.56 -16.60
CA ARG A 530 2.52 -10.35 -15.78
C ARG A 530 3.01 -9.61 -14.56
N ASN A 531 3.07 -8.27 -14.63
CA ASN A 531 3.26 -7.45 -13.43
C ASN A 531 2.09 -7.71 -12.49
N ILE A 532 2.39 -8.13 -11.27
CA ILE A 532 1.39 -8.61 -10.32
C ILE A 532 0.45 -7.49 -9.85
N LEU A 533 0.95 -6.26 -9.69
CA LEU A 533 0.14 -5.10 -9.32
C LEU A 533 -0.80 -4.69 -10.46
N ASP A 534 -0.27 -4.51 -11.67
CA ASP A 534 -1.09 -4.22 -12.86
C ASP A 534 -2.16 -5.29 -13.09
N ARG A 535 -1.82 -6.55 -12.79
CA ARG A 535 -2.71 -7.71 -12.93
C ARG A 535 -3.91 -7.59 -11.99
N VAL A 536 -3.68 -7.38 -10.70
CA VAL A 536 -4.75 -7.31 -9.70
C VAL A 536 -5.59 -6.04 -9.85
N GLU A 537 -4.97 -4.89 -10.18
CA GLU A 537 -5.66 -3.64 -10.48
C GLU A 537 -6.60 -3.79 -11.70
N LYS A 538 -6.18 -4.51 -12.71
CA LYS A 538 -7.00 -4.77 -13.89
C LYS A 538 -8.18 -5.69 -13.60
N ILE A 539 -8.03 -6.67 -12.71
CA ILE A 539 -9.11 -7.57 -12.30
C ILE A 539 -10.13 -6.86 -11.42
N ALA A 540 -9.66 -6.10 -10.42
CA ALA A 540 -10.50 -5.44 -9.42
C ALA A 540 -10.16 -3.93 -9.29
N PRO A 541 -10.45 -3.11 -10.32
CA PRO A 541 -10.06 -1.68 -10.37
C PRO A 541 -10.81 -0.79 -9.37
N PHE A 542 -11.62 -1.37 -8.52
CA PHE A 542 -12.38 -0.71 -7.47
C PHE A 542 -11.77 -0.90 -6.07
N LEU A 543 -10.70 -1.69 -5.96
CA LEU A 543 -9.87 -1.79 -4.76
C LEU A 543 -8.62 -0.91 -4.92
N THR A 544 -8.04 -0.53 -3.80
CA THR A 544 -6.70 0.08 -3.76
C THR A 544 -5.72 -0.99 -3.31
N PHE A 545 -4.64 -1.19 -4.05
CA PHE A 545 -3.64 -2.21 -3.73
C PHE A 545 -2.42 -1.57 -3.08
N ASP A 546 -1.84 -2.29 -2.13
CA ASP A 546 -0.53 -1.93 -1.60
C ASP A 546 0.53 -2.01 -2.70
N GLN A 547 1.47 -1.09 -2.67
CA GLN A 547 2.56 -1.05 -3.63
C GLN A 547 3.75 -1.92 -3.19
N ASP A 548 3.64 -2.56 -2.03
CA ASP A 548 4.63 -3.43 -1.41
C ASP A 548 4.08 -4.86 -1.26
N PRO A 549 4.01 -5.64 -2.36
CA PRO A 549 3.64 -7.05 -2.33
C PRO A 549 4.78 -7.86 -1.71
N TYR A 550 4.47 -8.91 -0.96
CA TYR A 550 5.48 -9.78 -0.37
C TYR A 550 5.43 -11.20 -0.88
N LEU A 551 6.60 -11.85 -0.92
CA LEU A 551 6.76 -13.20 -1.40
C LEU A 551 6.59 -14.22 -0.26
N VAL A 552 6.01 -15.39 -0.56
CA VAL A 552 5.89 -16.54 0.34
C VAL A 552 6.36 -17.81 -0.40
N ILE A 553 7.11 -18.66 0.29
CA ILE A 553 7.47 -20.01 -0.20
C ILE A 553 6.40 -20.97 0.32
N ASP A 554 5.55 -21.46 -0.57
CA ASP A 554 4.47 -22.42 -0.27
C ASP A 554 4.72 -23.76 -0.91
N ASN A 555 5.13 -24.76 -0.15
CA ASN A 555 5.38 -26.14 -0.64
C ASN A 555 6.28 -26.17 -1.88
N GLY A 556 7.33 -25.37 -1.87
CA GLY A 556 8.29 -25.26 -2.97
C GLY A 556 7.87 -24.38 -4.15
N ASN A 557 6.69 -23.77 -4.11
CA ASN A 557 6.24 -22.74 -5.04
C ASN A 557 6.46 -21.34 -4.47
N LEU A 558 6.58 -20.37 -5.38
CA LEU A 558 6.65 -18.96 -5.03
C LEU A 558 5.28 -18.31 -5.21
N VAL A 559 4.76 -17.68 -4.17
CA VAL A 559 3.44 -17.04 -4.17
C VAL A 559 3.56 -15.62 -3.65
N TRP A 560 3.12 -14.65 -4.43
CA TRP A 560 3.00 -13.27 -4.00
C TRP A 560 1.73 -13.06 -3.19
N VAL A 561 1.82 -12.29 -2.13
CA VAL A 561 0.68 -11.82 -1.34
C VAL A 561 0.62 -10.31 -1.43
N ILE A 562 -0.56 -9.77 -1.74
CA ILE A 562 -0.78 -8.33 -1.95
C ILE A 562 -1.92 -7.89 -1.05
N ASP A 563 -1.69 -6.83 -0.30
CA ASP A 563 -2.73 -6.16 0.48
C ASP A 563 -3.65 -5.34 -0.41
N ALA A 564 -4.95 -5.46 -0.18
CA ALA A 564 -5.93 -4.68 -0.90
C ALA A 564 -6.94 -4.04 0.06
N TYR A 565 -7.26 -2.78 -0.25
CA TYR A 565 -8.02 -1.92 0.63
C TYR A 565 -9.32 -1.47 0.00
N THR A 566 -10.32 -1.31 0.86
CA THR A 566 -11.47 -0.48 0.60
C THR A 566 -11.28 0.86 1.30
N SER A 567 -11.70 1.94 0.67
CA SER A 567 -11.58 3.27 1.24
C SER A 567 -12.76 4.16 0.87
N SER A 568 -13.01 5.18 1.69
CA SER A 568 -14.05 6.19 1.45
C SER A 568 -13.71 7.49 2.16
N ASN A 569 -14.15 8.61 1.57
CA ASN A 569 -14.12 9.92 2.24
C ASN A 569 -15.49 10.33 2.79
N LYS A 570 -16.41 9.35 2.94
CA LYS A 570 -17.82 9.55 3.29
C LYS A 570 -18.22 8.91 4.62
N TYR A 571 -17.29 8.77 5.56
CA TYR A 571 -17.63 8.37 6.92
C TYR A 571 -17.94 9.61 7.78
N PRO A 572 -19.21 9.78 8.25
CA PRO A 572 -19.61 10.98 9.01
C PRO A 572 -18.77 11.20 10.25
N TYR A 573 -18.42 12.44 10.54
CA TYR A 573 -17.63 12.87 11.69
C TYR A 573 -16.22 12.30 11.80
N ALA A 574 -15.77 11.44 10.89
CA ALA A 574 -14.43 10.87 10.96
C ALA A 574 -13.36 11.84 10.43
N ALA A 575 -12.26 11.92 11.13
CA ALA A 575 -11.09 12.67 10.70
C ALA A 575 -10.54 12.14 9.39
N ARG A 576 -10.04 13.03 8.55
CA ARG A 576 -9.38 12.66 7.30
C ARG A 576 -7.90 12.43 7.51
N ILE A 577 -7.36 11.50 6.76
CA ILE A 577 -5.92 11.27 6.69
C ILE A 577 -5.28 12.52 6.09
N SER A 578 -4.37 13.12 6.84
CA SER A 578 -3.73 14.40 6.52
C SER A 578 -2.33 14.24 5.90
N ASN A 579 -1.72 13.08 6.05
CA ASN A 579 -0.42 12.78 5.47
C ASN A 579 -0.52 12.69 3.95
N THR A 580 0.12 13.65 3.25
CA THR A 580 0.11 13.73 1.79
C THR A 580 0.91 12.62 1.10
N ALA A 581 1.80 11.94 1.82
CA ALA A 581 2.53 10.79 1.31
C ALA A 581 1.70 9.50 1.37
N SER A 582 0.66 9.46 2.19
CA SER A 582 -0.23 8.29 2.29
C SER A 582 -1.04 8.10 1.00
N PRO A 583 -1.17 6.86 0.49
CA PRO A 583 -2.04 6.57 -0.64
C PRO A 583 -3.52 6.87 -0.34
N PHE A 584 -3.86 7.03 0.93
CA PHE A 584 -5.22 7.34 1.42
C PHE A 584 -5.42 8.81 1.80
N TYR A 585 -4.55 9.72 1.34
CA TYR A 585 -4.71 11.15 1.61
C TYR A 585 -6.12 11.63 1.32
N GLY A 586 -6.74 12.32 2.29
CA GLY A 586 -8.10 12.86 2.18
C GLY A 586 -9.24 11.84 2.38
N GLN A 587 -8.95 10.56 2.50
CA GLN A 587 -9.92 9.54 2.93
C GLN A 587 -10.17 9.64 4.44
N ASN A 588 -11.31 9.13 4.90
CA ASN A 588 -11.64 9.07 6.33
C ASN A 588 -12.24 7.71 6.76
N TYR A 589 -12.07 6.72 5.92
CA TYR A 589 -12.36 5.32 6.16
C TYR A 589 -11.42 4.47 5.30
N VAL A 590 -10.69 3.56 5.92
CA VAL A 590 -9.80 2.62 5.25
C VAL A 590 -9.86 1.28 5.97
N ARG A 591 -9.95 0.18 5.23
CA ARG A 591 -9.86 -1.20 5.73
C ARG A 591 -8.99 -2.03 4.81
N ASN A 592 -8.10 -2.82 5.37
CA ASN A 592 -7.42 -3.89 4.65
C ASN A 592 -8.35 -5.11 4.60
N SER A 593 -9.34 -5.04 3.71
CA SER A 593 -10.44 -6.01 3.68
C SER A 593 -10.14 -7.24 2.85
N VAL A 594 -9.11 -7.18 2.00
CA VAL A 594 -8.79 -8.25 1.05
C VAL A 594 -7.29 -8.51 1.04
N LYS A 595 -6.94 -9.80 1.03
CA LYS A 595 -5.60 -10.29 0.66
C LYS A 595 -5.69 -10.96 -0.69
N VAL A 596 -4.74 -10.67 -1.56
CA VAL A 596 -4.68 -11.27 -2.91
C VAL A 596 -3.44 -12.12 -3.03
N THR A 597 -3.58 -13.34 -3.54
CA THR A 597 -2.45 -14.18 -3.86
C THR A 597 -2.25 -14.26 -5.36
N VAL A 598 -1.00 -14.24 -5.81
CA VAL A 598 -0.62 -14.45 -7.20
C VAL A 598 0.50 -15.47 -7.24
N ASN A 599 0.28 -16.60 -7.90
CA ASN A 599 1.32 -17.60 -8.11
C ASN A 599 2.37 -17.06 -9.10
N ALA A 600 3.65 -17.11 -8.72
CA ALA A 600 4.74 -16.53 -9.52
C ALA A 600 4.99 -17.31 -10.83
N TYR A 601 4.60 -18.59 -10.91
CA TYR A 601 4.82 -19.43 -12.09
C TYR A 601 3.72 -19.30 -13.14
N ASP A 602 2.45 -19.46 -12.75
CA ASP A 602 1.30 -19.48 -13.67
C ASP A 602 0.38 -18.27 -13.56
N GLY A 603 0.60 -17.40 -12.56
CA GLY A 603 -0.19 -16.20 -12.34
C GLY A 603 -1.61 -16.49 -11.84
N GLU A 604 -1.90 -17.67 -11.29
CA GLU A 604 -3.18 -17.90 -10.62
C GLU A 604 -3.42 -16.81 -9.57
N THR A 605 -4.52 -16.09 -9.69
CA THR A 605 -4.82 -14.92 -8.84
C THR A 605 -6.09 -15.18 -8.06
N LYS A 606 -6.07 -15.05 -6.73
CA LYS A 606 -7.22 -15.26 -5.85
C LYS A 606 -7.37 -14.10 -4.88
N PHE A 607 -8.61 -13.68 -4.63
CA PHE A 607 -8.94 -12.58 -3.73
C PHE A 607 -9.67 -13.13 -2.51
N TYR A 608 -9.11 -12.94 -1.31
CA TYR A 608 -9.66 -13.45 -0.06
C TYR A 608 -10.14 -12.31 0.82
N ILE A 609 -11.40 -12.37 1.27
CA ILE A 609 -11.94 -11.40 2.24
C ILE A 609 -11.41 -11.77 3.62
N VAL A 610 -10.70 -10.82 4.23
CA VAL A 610 -10.13 -10.97 5.60
C VAL A 610 -10.90 -10.15 6.63
N ASP A 611 -11.57 -9.05 6.23
CA ASP A 611 -12.47 -8.29 7.10
C ASP A 611 -13.92 -8.42 6.64
N ASN A 612 -14.63 -9.37 7.26
CA ASN A 612 -16.05 -9.60 6.98
C ASN A 612 -16.96 -8.49 7.52
N SER A 613 -16.48 -7.59 8.36
CA SER A 613 -17.25 -6.49 8.94
C SER A 613 -17.35 -5.27 8.02
N ASP A 614 -16.50 -5.19 7.00
CA ASP A 614 -16.46 -4.07 6.06
C ASP A 614 -17.65 -4.08 5.08
N PRO A 615 -18.56 -3.09 5.13
CA PRO A 615 -19.73 -3.03 4.24
C PRO A 615 -19.37 -2.81 2.78
N LEU A 616 -18.19 -2.20 2.49
CA LEU A 616 -17.74 -1.94 1.12
C LEU A 616 -17.36 -3.25 0.43
N VAL A 617 -16.49 -4.07 1.03
CA VAL A 617 -16.08 -5.35 0.44
C VAL A 617 -17.25 -6.31 0.33
N GLN A 618 -18.16 -6.34 1.32
CA GLN A 618 -19.36 -7.16 1.28
C GLN A 618 -20.31 -6.76 0.14
N SER A 619 -20.39 -5.46 -0.15
CA SER A 619 -21.16 -4.97 -1.30
C SER A 619 -20.48 -5.34 -2.63
N TYR A 620 -19.15 -5.24 -2.72
CA TYR A 620 -18.42 -5.69 -3.90
C TYR A 620 -18.56 -7.20 -4.13
N ALA A 621 -18.55 -8.01 -3.08
CA ALA A 621 -18.78 -9.45 -3.20
C ALA A 621 -20.16 -9.79 -3.79
N LYS A 622 -21.20 -9.05 -3.42
CA LYS A 622 -22.53 -9.17 -4.04
C LYS A 622 -22.55 -8.67 -5.49
N VAL A 623 -21.84 -7.56 -5.77
CA VAL A 623 -21.72 -7.03 -7.13
C VAL A 623 -20.98 -8.01 -8.03
N PHE A 624 -19.91 -8.65 -7.56
CA PHE A 624 -19.06 -9.55 -8.36
C PHE A 624 -19.01 -10.97 -7.77
N PRO A 625 -20.09 -11.76 -7.90
CA PRO A 625 -20.11 -13.13 -7.40
C PRO A 625 -19.01 -13.97 -8.03
N GLY A 626 -18.28 -14.71 -7.20
CA GLY A 626 -17.16 -15.57 -7.63
C GLY A 626 -15.82 -14.88 -7.81
N LEU A 627 -15.73 -13.57 -7.53
CA LEU A 627 -14.45 -12.88 -7.47
C LEU A 627 -13.74 -13.13 -6.13
N PHE A 628 -14.47 -13.06 -5.04
CA PHE A 628 -13.94 -13.17 -3.70
C PHE A 628 -14.17 -14.55 -3.10
N LEU A 629 -13.17 -15.04 -2.41
CA LEU A 629 -13.17 -16.24 -1.58
C LEU A 629 -13.19 -15.83 -0.11
N THR A 630 -13.58 -16.74 0.75
CA THR A 630 -13.46 -16.55 2.20
C THR A 630 -12.04 -16.85 2.68
N LEU A 631 -11.65 -16.33 3.84
CA LEU A 631 -10.34 -16.61 4.42
C LEU A 631 -10.14 -18.10 4.70
N ASP A 632 -11.21 -18.85 5.00
CA ASP A 632 -11.14 -20.29 5.25
C ASP A 632 -10.83 -21.12 3.98
N GLU A 633 -11.03 -20.54 2.78
CA GLU A 633 -10.66 -21.14 1.51
C GLU A 633 -9.18 -20.90 1.14
N MET A 634 -8.47 -20.06 1.90
CA MET A 634 -7.03 -19.83 1.71
C MET A 634 -6.26 -21.06 2.17
N PRO A 635 -5.26 -21.54 1.39
CA PRO A 635 -4.38 -22.61 1.85
C PRO A 635 -3.74 -22.28 3.20
N HIS A 636 -3.73 -23.26 4.11
CA HIS A 636 -3.25 -23.07 5.49
C HIS A 636 -1.83 -22.50 5.53
N ASN A 637 -0.93 -23.07 4.74
CA ASN A 637 0.46 -22.60 4.67
C ASN A 637 0.57 -21.11 4.27
N ILE A 638 -0.24 -20.64 3.30
CA ILE A 638 -0.25 -19.21 2.94
C ILE A 638 -0.87 -18.37 4.06
N ARG A 639 -1.90 -18.90 4.74
CA ARG A 639 -2.58 -18.20 5.82
C ARG A 639 -1.65 -17.94 7.02
N GLU A 640 -0.74 -18.85 7.33
CA GLU A 640 0.27 -18.69 8.39
C GLU A 640 1.26 -17.55 8.09
N HIS A 641 1.42 -17.18 6.82
CA HIS A 641 2.30 -16.08 6.39
C HIS A 641 1.56 -14.74 6.22
N LEU A 642 0.27 -14.64 6.58
CA LEU A 642 -0.42 -13.37 6.52
C LEU A 642 0.17 -12.37 7.51
N LYS A 643 0.38 -11.15 7.04
CA LYS A 643 0.88 -10.03 7.83
C LYS A 643 -0.20 -8.95 7.97
N TYR A 644 -0.28 -8.31 9.12
CA TYR A 644 -1.06 -7.09 9.26
C TYR A 644 -0.47 -6.02 8.35
N SER A 645 -1.33 -5.31 7.63
CA SER A 645 -0.88 -4.29 6.68
C SER A 645 -0.09 -3.18 7.37
N THR A 646 1.16 -2.98 6.97
CA THR A 646 2.01 -1.88 7.44
C THR A 646 1.39 -0.54 7.09
N THR A 647 0.90 -0.37 5.87
CA THR A 647 0.23 0.86 5.39
C THR A 647 -1.02 1.21 6.21
N LEU A 648 -1.87 0.23 6.55
CA LEU A 648 -3.02 0.47 7.43
C LEU A 648 -2.57 0.83 8.85
N PHE A 649 -1.57 0.14 9.38
CA PHE A 649 -1.05 0.37 10.71
C PHE A 649 -0.41 1.77 10.85
N GLU A 650 0.25 2.27 9.81
CA GLU A 650 0.76 3.64 9.76
C GLU A 650 -0.37 4.66 9.86
N VAL A 651 -1.43 4.48 9.06
CA VAL A 651 -2.63 5.33 9.13
C VAL A 651 -3.25 5.29 10.52
N GLN A 652 -3.40 4.10 11.10
CA GLN A 652 -3.98 3.93 12.43
C GLN A 652 -3.13 4.59 13.53
N THR A 653 -1.81 4.40 13.49
CA THR A 653 -0.89 5.01 14.46
C THR A 653 -0.86 6.54 14.30
N GLU A 654 -0.92 7.07 13.08
CA GLU A 654 -1.01 8.51 12.82
C GLU A 654 -2.29 9.11 13.42
N ILE A 655 -3.43 8.51 13.18
CA ILE A 655 -4.73 8.97 13.72
C ILE A 655 -4.74 8.84 15.26
N TYR A 656 -4.20 7.73 15.79
CA TYR A 656 -4.23 7.43 17.21
C TYR A 656 -3.41 8.41 18.07
N GLN A 657 -2.40 9.09 17.51
CA GLN A 657 -1.63 10.13 18.19
C GLN A 657 -2.53 11.16 18.90
N ARG A 658 -3.70 11.44 18.34
CA ARG A 658 -4.67 12.38 18.90
C ARG A 658 -5.93 11.68 19.41
N TYR A 659 -6.41 10.65 18.71
CA TYR A 659 -7.71 10.03 18.97
C TYR A 659 -7.71 8.97 20.09
N HIS A 660 -6.57 8.74 20.74
CA HIS A 660 -6.50 8.02 22.02
C HIS A 660 -7.11 8.80 23.18
N MET A 661 -7.19 10.16 23.07
CA MET A 661 -7.85 11.02 24.05
C MET A 661 -9.37 10.88 23.91
N LYS A 662 -10.01 10.23 24.90
CA LYS A 662 -11.46 9.96 24.87
C LYS A 662 -12.29 11.07 25.52
N ASP A 663 -11.68 11.91 26.40
CA ASP A 663 -12.35 13.05 27.02
C ASP A 663 -12.36 14.24 26.05
N PRO A 664 -13.53 14.83 25.74
CA PRO A 664 -13.64 15.92 24.78
C PRO A 664 -12.88 17.20 25.20
N THR A 665 -12.72 17.45 26.52
CA THR A 665 -12.00 18.63 27.02
C THR A 665 -10.51 18.47 26.85
N VAL A 666 -9.98 17.30 27.24
CA VAL A 666 -8.57 16.92 27.03
C VAL A 666 -8.22 16.92 25.54
N PHE A 667 -9.12 16.39 24.70
CA PHE A 667 -8.98 16.39 23.25
C PHE A 667 -8.95 17.80 22.65
N TYR A 668 -9.88 18.67 23.07
CA TYR A 668 -9.98 20.04 22.60
C TYR A 668 -8.74 20.86 22.99
N ASN A 669 -8.32 20.77 24.25
CA ASN A 669 -7.14 21.45 24.75
C ASN A 669 -5.82 20.89 24.27
N LYS A 670 -5.83 19.71 23.61
CA LYS A 670 -4.63 19.00 23.16
C LYS A 670 -3.66 18.70 24.33
N GLU A 671 -4.19 18.29 25.49
CA GLU A 671 -3.40 18.16 26.72
C GLU A 671 -2.45 16.95 26.71
N ASP A 672 -2.75 15.90 25.95
CA ASP A 672 -2.01 14.64 25.92
C ASP A 672 -1.80 14.15 24.47
N VAL A 673 -1.39 15.03 23.56
CA VAL A 673 -1.11 14.63 22.17
C VAL A 673 0.19 13.84 22.10
N TRP A 674 0.14 12.71 21.43
CA TRP A 674 1.31 11.87 21.19
C TRP A 674 1.93 12.14 19.82
N SER A 675 3.14 11.66 19.66
CA SER A 675 3.88 11.60 18.40
C SER A 675 4.45 10.20 18.21
N ILE A 676 4.69 9.80 16.99
CA ILE A 676 5.50 8.63 16.70
C ILE A 676 6.92 8.90 17.25
N ALA A 677 7.51 7.91 17.90
CA ALA A 677 8.87 8.02 18.39
C ALA A 677 9.86 8.27 17.23
N ASN A 678 10.90 9.06 17.49
CA ASN A 678 11.99 9.28 16.55
C ASN A 678 13.17 8.37 16.84
N GLU A 679 13.91 8.01 15.80
CA GLU A 679 15.17 7.28 15.85
C GLU A 679 16.24 7.96 14.97
N ILE A 680 17.46 7.51 15.04
CA ILE A 680 18.53 7.91 14.12
C ILE A 680 18.82 6.73 13.18
N TYR A 681 18.53 6.93 11.90
CA TYR A 681 18.97 6.00 10.86
C TYR A 681 20.12 6.61 10.05
N GLY A 682 21.21 5.90 9.94
CA GLY A 682 22.46 6.48 9.40
C GLY A 682 22.86 7.70 10.24
N ASN A 683 22.73 8.88 9.67
CA ASN A 683 23.02 10.18 10.34
C ASN A 683 21.78 11.11 10.35
N GLN A 684 20.58 10.59 10.11
CA GLN A 684 19.36 11.38 10.01
C GLN A 684 18.37 10.99 11.13
N ILE A 685 17.71 12.01 11.68
CA ILE A 685 16.62 11.79 12.64
C ILE A 685 15.35 11.62 11.82
N GLU A 686 14.69 10.49 11.99
CA GLU A 686 13.42 10.20 11.33
C GLU A 686 12.41 9.58 12.30
N GLN A 687 11.14 9.56 11.92
CA GLN A 687 10.13 8.84 12.70
C GLN A 687 10.33 7.34 12.50
N MET A 688 10.23 6.58 13.59
CA MET A 688 10.32 5.12 13.53
C MET A 688 9.25 4.55 12.58
N GLU A 689 9.70 3.75 11.64
CA GLU A 689 8.80 2.91 10.84
C GLU A 689 8.19 1.81 11.73
N PRO A 690 6.97 1.32 11.42
CA PRO A 690 6.49 0.09 12.03
C PRO A 690 7.43 -1.06 11.71
N TYR A 691 7.71 -1.92 12.68
CA TYR A 691 8.58 -3.07 12.45
C TYR A 691 8.00 -4.35 13.03
N PHE A 692 8.28 -5.45 12.33
CA PHE A 692 7.87 -6.77 12.77
C PHE A 692 8.88 -7.35 13.76
N VAL A 693 8.35 -8.02 14.76
CA VAL A 693 9.12 -8.74 15.79
C VAL A 693 8.37 -10.00 16.20
N ASN A 694 9.11 -11.08 16.39
CA ASN A 694 8.58 -12.31 16.95
C ASN A 694 8.91 -12.35 18.44
N MET A 695 7.91 -12.18 19.31
CA MET A 695 8.10 -12.07 20.75
C MET A 695 6.88 -12.52 21.54
N SER A 696 7.08 -12.85 22.79
CA SER A 696 5.99 -13.08 23.74
C SER A 696 5.42 -11.76 24.22
N LEU A 697 4.09 -11.61 24.12
CA LEU A 697 3.42 -10.42 24.69
C LEU A 697 3.48 -10.48 26.22
N PRO A 698 3.62 -9.32 26.90
CA PRO A 698 3.58 -9.26 28.35
C PRO A 698 2.35 -9.97 28.93
N GLY A 699 2.57 -11.02 29.72
CA GLY A 699 1.52 -11.88 30.29
C GLY A 699 1.03 -13.03 29.41
N SER A 700 1.72 -13.32 28.31
CA SER A 700 1.52 -14.50 27.44
C SER A 700 2.80 -15.32 27.40
N ASP A 701 2.68 -16.64 27.48
CA ASP A 701 3.83 -17.56 27.33
C ASP A 701 4.06 -17.96 25.85
N ALA A 702 3.17 -17.54 24.95
CA ALA A 702 3.26 -17.86 23.53
C ALA A 702 3.95 -16.72 22.77
N THR A 703 4.93 -17.06 21.95
CA THR A 703 5.56 -16.15 21.00
C THR A 703 4.63 -15.90 19.83
N GLU A 704 4.49 -14.63 19.43
CA GLU A 704 3.66 -14.20 18.31
C GLU A 704 4.43 -13.25 17.39
N PHE A 705 4.09 -13.28 16.13
CA PHE A 705 4.58 -12.33 15.15
C PHE A 705 3.76 -11.04 15.24
N LEU A 706 4.41 -9.95 15.59
CA LEU A 706 3.78 -8.67 15.93
C LEU A 706 4.33 -7.56 15.03
N LEU A 707 3.46 -6.64 14.62
CA LEU A 707 3.87 -5.36 14.04
C LEU A 707 3.75 -4.29 15.13
N ILE A 708 4.84 -3.64 15.49
CA ILE A 708 4.86 -2.70 16.62
C ILE A 708 5.33 -1.30 16.23
N ARG A 709 4.85 -0.29 16.99
CA ARG A 709 5.29 1.10 16.85
C ARG A 709 5.18 1.83 18.18
N PRO A 710 6.26 2.47 18.68
CA PRO A 710 6.26 3.22 19.94
C PRO A 710 5.76 4.66 19.78
N PHE A 711 5.19 5.22 20.87
CA PHE A 711 4.75 6.60 20.97
C PHE A 711 5.48 7.36 22.08
N THR A 712 5.70 8.65 21.80
CA THR A 712 6.20 9.64 22.78
C THR A 712 5.20 10.78 22.90
N PRO A 713 5.19 11.57 23.99
CA PRO A 713 4.44 12.82 24.02
C PRO A 713 5.00 13.78 22.97
N THR A 714 4.16 14.64 22.43
CA THR A 714 4.64 15.76 21.61
C THR A 714 5.64 16.60 22.41
N GLU A 715 6.77 16.97 21.80
CA GLU A 715 7.86 17.75 22.40
C GLU A 715 8.69 17.07 23.50
N LYS A 716 8.47 15.75 23.74
CA LYS A 716 9.27 14.96 24.68
C LYS A 716 9.65 13.63 24.03
N ASN A 717 10.77 13.07 24.49
CA ASN A 717 11.33 11.84 23.89
C ASN A 717 11.19 10.60 24.79
N ASN A 718 10.56 10.70 25.97
CA ASN A 718 10.24 9.51 26.77
C ASN A 718 9.05 8.77 26.19
N MET A 719 9.07 7.44 26.22
CA MET A 719 7.93 6.64 25.72
C MET A 719 6.73 6.74 26.67
N VAL A 720 5.53 6.78 26.07
CA VAL A 720 4.23 6.77 26.78
C VAL A 720 3.44 5.50 26.51
N ALA A 721 3.66 4.89 25.34
CA ALA A 721 2.97 3.67 24.93
C ALA A 721 3.68 3.04 23.73
N TRP A 722 3.31 1.80 23.44
CA TRP A 722 3.56 1.15 22.14
C TRP A 722 2.33 0.37 21.71
N LEU A 723 2.04 0.43 20.42
CA LEU A 723 0.93 -0.29 19.78
C LEU A 723 1.46 -1.52 19.09
N ALA A 724 0.79 -2.64 19.25
CA ALA A 724 1.06 -3.89 18.56
C ALA A 724 -0.16 -4.34 17.75
N ALA A 725 0.07 -4.76 16.51
CA ALA A 725 -0.88 -5.53 15.72
C ALA A 725 -0.44 -7.00 15.68
N ARG A 726 -1.34 -7.91 16.05
CA ARG A 726 -1.10 -9.35 16.13
C ARG A 726 -1.33 -10.00 14.77
N ASN A 727 -0.45 -10.94 14.39
CA ASN A 727 -0.45 -11.50 13.03
C ASN A 727 -0.80 -12.99 12.99
N ASP A 728 -0.84 -13.68 14.14
CA ASP A 728 -0.95 -15.13 14.16
C ASP A 728 -2.37 -15.60 14.46
N ASP A 729 -2.84 -16.61 13.72
CA ASP A 729 -4.07 -17.39 13.91
C ASP A 729 -5.32 -16.57 14.29
N GLU A 730 -5.97 -16.96 15.40
CA GLU A 730 -7.20 -16.32 15.93
C GLU A 730 -6.97 -14.87 16.41
N ASN A 731 -5.70 -14.47 16.56
CA ASN A 731 -5.30 -13.13 16.99
C ASN A 731 -5.06 -12.18 15.83
N TYR A 732 -5.05 -12.67 14.60
CA TYR A 732 -4.82 -11.84 13.43
C TYR A 732 -5.74 -10.60 13.40
N GLY A 733 -5.11 -9.43 13.25
CA GLY A 733 -5.82 -8.16 13.15
C GLY A 733 -6.21 -7.51 14.49
N LYS A 734 -5.98 -8.17 15.64
CA LYS A 734 -6.21 -7.56 16.95
C LYS A 734 -5.12 -6.55 17.29
N LEU A 735 -5.53 -5.38 17.74
CA LEU A 735 -4.62 -4.33 18.19
C LEU A 735 -4.55 -4.29 19.72
N VAL A 736 -3.34 -4.23 20.26
CA VAL A 736 -3.07 -4.13 21.70
C VAL A 736 -2.18 -2.94 21.97
N LEU A 737 -2.60 -2.05 22.86
CA LEU A 737 -1.83 -0.88 23.29
C LEU A 737 -1.26 -1.11 24.67
N PHE A 738 0.02 -1.06 24.83
CA PHE A 738 0.72 -1.12 26.11
C PHE A 738 1.07 0.30 26.57
N LYS A 739 0.46 0.73 27.68
CA LYS A 739 0.61 2.09 28.23
C LYS A 739 1.53 2.10 29.43
N PHE A 740 2.50 3.00 29.44
CA PHE A 740 3.38 3.21 30.59
C PHE A 740 2.70 4.06 31.67
N PRO A 741 2.99 3.81 32.97
CA PRO A 741 2.52 4.66 34.04
C PRO A 741 3.07 6.07 33.89
N LYS A 742 2.23 7.10 34.08
CA LYS A 742 2.67 8.50 33.96
C LYS A 742 3.72 8.92 34.99
N GLN A 743 3.90 8.15 36.06
CA GLN A 743 4.87 8.40 37.13
C GLN A 743 6.26 7.81 36.85
N SER A 744 6.40 6.85 35.94
CA SER A 744 7.69 6.29 35.54
C SER A 744 8.20 6.94 34.26
N THR A 745 9.51 7.15 34.19
CA THR A 745 10.16 7.67 33.00
C THR A 745 10.79 6.52 32.25
N ILE A 746 10.19 6.13 31.13
CA ILE A 746 10.75 5.13 30.23
C ILE A 746 11.46 5.88 29.08
N TYR A 747 12.73 5.57 28.88
CA TYR A 747 13.49 6.18 27.81
C TYR A 747 12.86 5.88 26.46
N GLY A 748 12.67 6.89 25.65
CA GLY A 748 12.26 6.68 24.26
C GLY A 748 13.48 6.47 23.35
N PRO A 749 13.25 5.98 22.13
CA PRO A 749 14.32 5.65 21.18
C PRO A 749 15.32 6.79 20.99
N ALA A 750 14.86 8.00 20.69
CA ALA A 750 15.76 9.18 20.54
C ALA A 750 16.59 9.50 21.79
N GLN A 751 16.10 9.18 23.00
CA GLN A 751 16.88 9.38 24.24
C GLN A 751 17.96 8.30 24.38
N VAL A 752 17.62 7.06 24.03
CA VAL A 752 18.59 5.95 24.03
C VAL A 752 19.70 6.23 22.99
N GLU A 753 19.33 6.68 21.81
CA GLU A 753 20.23 7.10 20.75
C GLU A 753 21.19 8.23 21.18
N ALA A 754 20.65 9.23 21.87
CA ALA A 754 21.48 10.31 22.43
C ALA A 754 22.46 9.77 23.49
N ARG A 755 22.06 8.79 24.30
CA ARG A 755 22.91 8.17 25.32
C ARG A 755 24.00 7.32 24.67
N ILE A 756 23.66 6.54 23.63
CA ILE A 756 24.63 5.77 22.82
C ILE A 756 25.67 6.72 22.23
N SER A 757 25.21 7.83 21.65
CA SER A 757 26.10 8.84 21.05
C SER A 757 26.98 9.58 22.07
N ASN A 758 26.55 9.68 23.35
CA ASN A 758 27.28 10.32 24.44
C ASN A 758 28.21 9.36 25.19
N ASP A 759 28.08 8.05 24.98
CA ASP A 759 29.01 7.09 25.56
C ASP A 759 30.41 7.29 24.98
N SER A 760 31.41 7.40 25.83
CA SER A 760 32.77 7.79 25.40
C SER A 760 33.43 6.74 24.54
N GLU A 761 33.24 5.46 24.83
CA GLU A 761 33.83 4.36 24.09
C GLU A 761 33.15 4.16 22.75
N ILE A 762 31.82 4.16 22.77
CA ILE A 762 31.00 3.98 21.54
C ILE A 762 31.24 5.18 20.60
N SER A 763 31.18 6.40 21.14
CA SER A 763 31.39 7.63 20.35
C SER A 763 32.77 7.66 19.72
N GLN A 764 33.82 7.24 20.46
CA GLN A 764 35.15 7.15 19.91
C GLN A 764 35.24 6.15 18.75
N ASN A 765 34.65 4.98 18.90
CA ASN A 765 34.65 3.95 17.87
C ASN A 765 33.85 4.38 16.62
N LEU A 766 32.65 4.93 16.80
CA LEU A 766 31.86 5.43 15.68
C LEU A 766 32.60 6.54 14.90
N ASN A 767 33.19 7.49 15.60
CA ASN A 767 33.97 8.55 14.97
C ASN A 767 35.24 8.04 14.28
N LEU A 768 35.86 6.97 14.78
CA LEU A 768 37.03 6.35 14.16
C LEU A 768 36.64 5.64 12.85
N TRP A 769 35.49 4.98 12.84
CA TRP A 769 35.04 4.24 11.67
C TRP A 769 34.40 5.15 10.61
N ASP A 770 33.86 6.30 11.00
CA ASP A 770 33.23 7.27 10.08
C ASP A 770 34.27 8.31 9.59
N GLN A 771 35.39 7.82 9.01
CA GLN A 771 36.45 8.65 8.47
C GLN A 771 36.59 8.52 6.94
N GLN A 772 37.51 9.27 6.34
CA GLN A 772 37.75 9.28 4.90
C GLN A 772 37.90 7.86 4.32
N GLY A 773 36.88 7.42 3.58
CA GLY A 773 36.88 6.13 2.89
C GLY A 773 35.99 5.07 3.51
N SER A 774 35.48 5.24 4.71
CA SER A 774 34.47 4.39 5.36
C SER A 774 33.33 5.22 5.93
N SER A 775 32.16 4.62 6.08
CA SER A 775 30.99 5.25 6.65
C SER A 775 30.27 4.29 7.58
N VAL A 776 29.80 4.82 8.70
CA VAL A 776 28.99 4.09 9.67
C VAL A 776 27.51 4.27 9.34
N ILE A 777 26.78 3.17 9.26
CA ILE A 777 25.32 3.19 9.19
C ILE A 777 24.79 2.66 10.52
N ARG A 778 24.13 3.52 11.26
CA ARG A 778 23.31 3.15 12.40
C ARG A 778 22.00 2.61 11.89
N SER A 779 21.66 1.40 12.26
CA SER A 779 20.42 0.72 11.86
C SER A 779 19.26 1.19 12.75
N ASN A 780 18.06 0.72 12.47
CA ASN A 780 16.90 0.97 13.35
C ASN A 780 17.21 0.54 14.79
N LEU A 781 16.85 1.38 15.75
CA LEU A 781 16.85 1.02 17.15
C LEU A 781 15.61 0.19 17.48
N LEU A 782 15.76 -1.09 17.70
CA LEU A 782 14.67 -1.97 18.08
C LEU A 782 14.33 -1.78 19.56
N VAL A 783 13.06 -1.55 19.84
CA VAL A 783 12.50 -1.50 21.18
C VAL A 783 11.83 -2.86 21.44
N ILE A 784 12.42 -3.70 22.29
CA ILE A 784 11.97 -5.06 22.55
C ILE A 784 11.44 -5.14 23.99
N PRO A 785 10.12 -5.16 24.18
CA PRO A 785 9.54 -5.50 25.47
C PRO A 785 9.88 -6.95 25.84
N ILE A 786 10.43 -7.14 27.02
CA ILE A 786 10.71 -8.48 27.59
C ILE A 786 10.11 -8.51 28.99
N GLN A 787 9.14 -9.40 29.23
CA GLN A 787 8.35 -9.46 30.44
C GLN A 787 7.79 -8.09 30.86
N ASN A 788 8.27 -7.48 31.94
CA ASN A 788 7.86 -6.16 32.42
C ASN A 788 8.93 -5.07 32.20
N SER A 789 9.85 -5.27 31.29
CA SER A 789 10.96 -4.37 31.01
C SER A 789 11.15 -4.15 29.52
N ILE A 790 12.11 -3.30 29.14
CA ILE A 790 12.42 -2.98 27.75
C ILE A 790 13.92 -3.13 27.52
N LEU A 791 14.27 -3.82 26.45
CA LEU A 791 15.60 -3.91 25.90
C LEU A 791 15.67 -3.12 24.59
N TYR A 792 16.74 -2.38 24.38
CA TYR A 792 16.99 -1.62 23.15
C TYR A 792 18.19 -2.21 22.44
N ILE A 793 18.06 -2.45 21.14
CA ILE A 793 19.09 -3.12 20.35
C ILE A 793 19.29 -2.35 19.04
N GLU A 794 20.54 -1.99 18.77
CA GLU A 794 20.93 -1.25 17.57
C GLU A 794 22.13 -1.93 16.91
N PRO A 795 21.95 -2.57 15.75
CA PRO A 795 23.03 -3.05 14.91
C PRO A 795 23.78 -1.88 14.26
N ILE A 796 25.11 -1.94 14.26
CA ILE A 796 25.98 -0.94 13.63
C ILE A 796 26.66 -1.55 12.41
N TYR A 797 26.46 -0.93 11.27
CA TYR A 797 27.08 -1.31 10.01
C TYR A 797 28.27 -0.44 9.67
N LEU A 798 29.25 -1.05 9.02
CA LEU A 798 30.34 -0.38 8.37
C LEU A 798 30.24 -0.61 6.87
N THR A 799 30.43 0.45 6.10
CA THR A 799 30.49 0.40 4.64
C THR A 799 31.62 1.27 4.14
N THR A 800 32.08 1.06 2.92
CA THR A 800 33.05 1.96 2.27
C THR A 800 32.34 2.89 1.30
N ASN A 801 32.96 4.05 1.01
CA ASN A 801 32.37 5.03 0.09
C ASN A 801 32.48 4.62 -1.40
N ASN A 802 32.71 3.35 -1.69
CA ASN A 802 32.75 2.79 -3.04
C ASN A 802 31.41 2.22 -3.45
N GLU A 803 31.02 2.39 -4.71
CA GLU A 803 29.74 1.90 -5.25
C GLU A 803 29.54 0.37 -5.09
N ASN A 804 30.62 -0.38 -4.94
CA ASN A 804 30.58 -1.85 -4.78
C ASN A 804 30.82 -2.28 -3.33
N SER A 805 30.62 -1.41 -2.35
CA SER A 805 30.78 -1.75 -0.95
C SER A 805 29.65 -2.64 -0.46
N LEU A 806 30.02 -3.68 0.27
CA LEU A 806 29.07 -4.50 1.03
C LEU A 806 28.95 -3.94 2.45
N PRO A 807 27.79 -3.52 2.90
CA PRO A 807 27.58 -3.15 4.31
C PRO A 807 27.75 -4.38 5.21
N GLU A 808 28.53 -4.24 6.28
CA GLU A 808 28.86 -5.32 7.23
C GLU A 808 28.40 -4.93 8.64
N VAL A 809 27.72 -5.83 9.33
CA VAL A 809 27.40 -5.67 10.75
C VAL A 809 28.68 -5.87 11.56
N VAL A 810 29.18 -4.80 12.14
CA VAL A 810 30.45 -4.85 12.88
C VAL A 810 30.25 -4.89 14.39
N ARG A 811 29.15 -4.33 14.89
CA ARG A 811 28.82 -4.30 16.32
C ARG A 811 27.31 -4.32 16.53
N ILE A 812 26.94 -4.79 17.72
CA ILE A 812 25.58 -4.70 18.26
C ILE A 812 25.66 -3.86 19.53
N VAL A 813 24.89 -2.78 19.57
CA VAL A 813 24.70 -1.98 20.79
C VAL A 813 23.43 -2.46 21.48
N VAL A 814 23.55 -2.76 22.77
CA VAL A 814 22.42 -3.14 23.62
C VAL A 814 22.33 -2.16 24.78
N ALA A 815 21.16 -1.55 24.95
CA ALA A 815 20.90 -0.65 26.07
C ALA A 815 19.78 -1.24 26.95
N TYR A 816 20.03 -1.26 28.24
CA TYR A 816 19.10 -1.69 29.26
C TYR A 816 19.15 -0.74 30.45
N LYS A 817 18.05 -0.05 30.74
CA LYS A 817 18.02 0.98 31.78
C LYS A 817 19.17 2.01 31.59
N ASP A 818 20.06 2.10 32.59
CA ASP A 818 21.18 3.03 32.54
C ASP A 818 22.48 2.44 31.97
N GLN A 819 22.47 1.17 31.61
CA GLN A 819 23.63 0.47 31.06
C GLN A 819 23.55 0.42 29.53
N ILE A 820 24.70 0.62 28.89
CA ILE A 820 24.87 0.51 27.45
C ILE A 820 26.11 -0.30 27.20
N VAL A 821 26.01 -1.28 26.33
CA VAL A 821 27.14 -2.16 25.94
C VAL A 821 27.18 -2.25 24.42
N MET A 822 28.37 -2.17 23.87
CA MET A 822 28.65 -2.41 22.46
C MET A 822 29.56 -3.62 22.32
N ALA A 823 29.07 -4.70 21.73
CA ALA A 823 29.83 -5.93 21.53
C ALA A 823 29.83 -6.41 20.07
N LYS A 824 30.54 -7.49 19.77
CA LYS A 824 30.56 -8.08 18.42
C LYS A 824 29.28 -8.85 18.10
N THR A 825 28.71 -9.49 19.10
CA THR A 825 27.50 -10.29 18.97
C THR A 825 26.48 -9.89 20.03
N LEU A 826 25.22 -10.24 19.81
CA LEU A 826 24.14 -10.03 20.78
C LEU A 826 24.42 -10.80 22.06
N ASP A 827 24.84 -12.07 21.96
CA ASP A 827 25.13 -12.93 23.10
C ASP A 827 26.25 -12.37 23.98
N GLU A 828 27.29 -11.81 23.36
CA GLU A 828 28.36 -11.13 24.06
C GLU A 828 27.86 -9.88 24.81
N ALA A 829 27.01 -9.06 24.16
CA ALA A 829 26.43 -7.88 24.78
C ALA A 829 25.50 -8.23 25.96
N LEU A 830 24.66 -9.24 25.80
CA LEU A 830 23.78 -9.73 26.86
C LEU A 830 24.57 -10.35 28.02
N SER A 831 25.64 -11.09 27.72
CA SER A 831 26.53 -11.65 28.75
C SER A 831 27.23 -10.57 29.58
N GLN A 832 27.65 -9.47 28.96
CA GLN A 832 28.24 -8.35 29.67
C GLN A 832 27.23 -7.61 30.56
N LEU A 833 25.98 -7.46 30.10
CA LEU A 833 24.92 -6.77 30.84
C LEU A 833 24.37 -7.59 32.01
N PHE A 834 24.23 -8.90 31.84
CA PHE A 834 23.51 -9.76 32.80
C PHE A 834 24.41 -10.80 33.49
N GLY A 835 25.71 -10.83 33.18
CA GLY A 835 26.71 -11.60 33.93
C GLY A 835 26.65 -13.12 33.74
N THR A 836 26.14 -13.61 32.62
CA THR A 836 26.04 -15.05 32.30
C THR A 836 26.52 -15.30 30.88
N ASN A 837 27.07 -16.49 30.61
CA ASN A 837 27.34 -16.93 29.25
C ASN A 837 25.98 -17.28 28.60
N PHE A 838 25.52 -16.40 27.67
CA PHE A 838 24.43 -16.70 26.76
C PHE A 838 25.03 -17.35 25.51
N GLU A 839 24.57 -18.53 25.18
CA GLU A 839 24.81 -19.12 23.86
C GLU A 839 23.43 -19.29 23.23
N SER A 840 23.17 -18.60 22.13
CA SER A 840 21.96 -18.82 21.32
C SER A 840 22.06 -20.20 20.68
N ALA A 841 21.09 -21.06 20.94
CA ALA A 841 21.00 -22.35 20.26
C ALA A 841 20.71 -22.12 18.76
N GLY A 842 21.62 -22.47 17.88
CA GLY A 842 21.37 -22.55 16.45
C GLY A 842 20.35 -23.68 16.17
N PRO A 843 19.45 -23.54 15.18
CA PRO A 843 18.66 -24.65 14.72
C PRO A 843 19.59 -25.71 14.16
N GLY A 844 19.57 -26.88 14.79
CA GLY A 844 20.44 -28.02 14.47
C GLY A 844 21.22 -28.61 15.65
N ASP A 845 21.30 -27.94 16.79
CA ASP A 845 21.83 -28.51 18.02
C ASP A 845 20.72 -29.24 18.79
N THR A 846 20.41 -30.44 18.34
CA THR A 846 19.69 -31.40 19.20
C THR A 846 20.44 -31.55 20.49
N PRO A 847 19.78 -31.46 21.66
CA PRO A 847 20.43 -31.76 22.92
C PRO A 847 20.87 -33.22 22.90
N SER A 848 22.16 -33.42 22.67
CA SER A 848 22.71 -34.77 22.85
C SER A 848 22.54 -35.13 24.30
N THR A 849 21.67 -36.08 24.52
CA THR A 849 21.51 -36.78 25.79
C THR A 849 22.91 -37.20 26.29
N SER A 850 23.37 -36.45 27.27
CA SER A 850 24.62 -36.75 27.96
C SER A 850 24.53 -38.13 28.62
N ASN A 851 25.28 -39.06 28.07
CA ASN A 851 25.71 -40.21 28.85
C ASN A 851 26.86 -39.78 29.78
N PRO A 852 26.85 -40.27 31.03
CA PRO A 852 27.78 -39.77 32.02
C PRO A 852 29.13 -40.49 31.92
N ALA A 853 30.15 -39.71 32.21
CA ALA A 853 31.51 -40.10 32.53
C ALA A 853 32.46 -40.34 31.34
N GLU A 854 33.07 -39.23 30.86
CA GLU A 854 34.47 -39.29 30.48
C GLU A 854 35.29 -38.35 31.38
N ASN A 855 36.32 -38.92 31.91
CA ASN A 855 37.23 -38.38 32.90
C ASN A 855 37.80 -36.99 32.47
N ASP A 856 37.55 -36.03 33.30
CA ASP A 856 38.26 -34.73 33.30
C ASP A 856 39.71 -35.03 33.75
N SER A 857 40.59 -35.31 32.78
CA SER A 857 42.00 -35.30 32.99
C SER A 857 42.44 -33.83 32.98
N THR A 858 42.61 -33.24 34.14
CA THR A 858 43.24 -31.94 34.34
C THR A 858 44.61 -31.96 33.70
N VAL A 859 44.70 -31.33 32.54
CA VAL A 859 46.02 -31.09 31.88
C VAL A 859 46.80 -30.14 32.78
N THR A 860 47.96 -30.57 33.19
CA THR A 860 48.82 -29.73 34.02
C THR A 860 49.39 -28.54 33.25
N TYR A 861 49.70 -27.44 33.92
CA TYR A 861 50.29 -26.22 33.29
C TYR A 861 51.43 -26.56 32.35
N ASP A 862 52.32 -27.45 32.76
CA ASP A 862 53.49 -27.89 31.98
C ASP A 862 53.11 -28.68 30.73
N GLU A 863 52.06 -29.49 30.79
CA GLU A 863 51.53 -30.18 29.62
C GLU A 863 50.86 -29.24 28.62
N ALA A 864 50.14 -28.22 29.08
CA ALA A 864 49.56 -27.19 28.23
C ALA A 864 50.65 -26.35 27.52
N VAL A 865 51.68 -25.95 28.22
CA VAL A 865 52.83 -25.26 27.66
C VAL A 865 53.61 -26.13 26.64
N GLN A 866 53.69 -27.44 26.87
CA GLN A 866 54.30 -28.35 25.88
C GLN A 866 53.46 -28.50 24.61
N GLN A 867 52.12 -28.56 24.77
CA GLN A 867 51.21 -28.60 23.63
C GLN A 867 51.31 -27.33 22.80
N ILE A 868 51.36 -26.15 23.40
CA ILE A 868 51.59 -24.87 22.76
C ILE A 868 52.87 -24.87 21.91
N LYS A 869 53.98 -25.27 22.52
CA LYS A 869 55.28 -25.36 21.85
C LYS A 869 55.27 -26.31 20.65
N THR A 870 54.64 -27.46 20.79
CA THR A 870 54.54 -28.48 19.74
C THR A 870 53.67 -27.99 18.59
N ALA A 871 52.48 -27.46 18.89
CA ALA A 871 51.55 -26.93 17.88
C ALA A 871 52.22 -25.77 17.08
N TYR A 872 52.91 -24.86 17.77
CA TYR A 872 53.64 -23.75 17.11
C TYR A 872 54.76 -24.23 16.19
N GLN A 873 55.57 -25.22 16.64
CA GLN A 873 56.63 -25.77 15.80
C GLN A 873 56.10 -26.46 14.56
N ASN A 874 55.01 -27.22 14.69
CA ASN A 874 54.38 -27.91 13.57
C ASN A 874 53.74 -26.92 12.59
N ALA A 875 53.09 -25.86 13.07
CA ALA A 875 52.55 -24.80 12.24
C ALA A 875 53.69 -24.12 11.43
N LYS A 876 54.78 -23.77 12.08
CA LYS A 876 55.95 -23.16 11.43
C LYS A 876 56.57 -24.08 10.37
N LEU A 877 56.68 -25.36 10.63
CA LEU A 877 57.18 -26.35 9.67
C LEU A 877 56.24 -26.51 8.47
N SER A 878 54.92 -26.57 8.71
CA SER A 878 53.91 -26.65 7.64
C SER A 878 53.91 -25.40 6.75
N ALA A 879 54.07 -24.22 7.33
CA ALA A 879 54.22 -22.96 6.58
C ALA A 879 55.49 -22.97 5.71
N GLN A 880 56.60 -23.42 6.25
CA GLN A 880 57.88 -23.53 5.49
C GLN A 880 57.80 -24.54 4.34
N GLN A 881 56.93 -25.55 4.45
CA GLN A 881 56.68 -26.56 3.42
C GLN A 881 55.58 -26.19 2.44
N GLY A 882 54.94 -25.05 2.61
CA GLY A 882 53.82 -24.59 1.80
C GLY A 882 52.55 -25.41 1.98
N ASN A 883 52.43 -26.21 3.05
CA ASN A 883 51.23 -27.02 3.34
C ASN A 883 50.26 -26.24 4.23
N TRP A 884 49.44 -25.43 3.58
CA TRP A 884 48.50 -24.52 4.26
C TRP A 884 47.37 -25.25 5.00
N ALA A 885 46.97 -26.45 4.56
CA ALA A 885 45.95 -27.26 5.24
C ALA A 885 46.46 -27.72 6.63
N ASP A 886 47.66 -28.27 6.73
CA ASP A 886 48.25 -28.65 8.00
C ASP A 886 48.63 -27.45 8.85
N TYR A 887 49.00 -26.32 8.24
CA TYR A 887 49.22 -25.06 8.97
C TYR A 887 47.97 -24.63 9.72
N GLY A 888 46.77 -24.58 9.05
CA GLY A 888 45.48 -24.28 9.67
C GLY A 888 45.21 -25.21 10.86
N LYS A 889 45.32 -26.52 10.64
CA LYS A 889 45.10 -27.54 11.69
C LYS A 889 46.01 -27.34 12.92
N TYR A 890 47.28 -26.98 12.73
CA TYR A 890 48.16 -26.76 13.86
C TYR A 890 47.98 -25.40 14.53
N MET A 891 47.45 -24.38 13.81
CA MET A 891 47.05 -23.12 14.41
C MET A 891 45.79 -23.31 15.29
N ASP A 892 44.81 -24.11 14.87
CA ASP A 892 43.65 -24.48 15.70
C ASP A 892 44.04 -25.24 16.96
N ALA A 893 45.04 -26.14 16.82
CA ALA A 893 45.57 -26.89 17.98
C ALA A 893 46.31 -25.95 18.95
N LEU A 894 47.00 -24.94 18.42
CA LEU A 894 47.70 -23.90 19.22
C LEU A 894 46.69 -23.07 20.00
N GLU A 895 45.60 -22.63 19.36
CA GLU A 895 44.57 -21.85 20.01
C GLU A 895 43.84 -22.63 21.11
N LYS A 896 43.50 -23.90 20.87
CA LYS A 896 42.95 -24.78 21.91
C LYS A 896 43.88 -24.93 23.12
N ALA A 897 45.19 -25.09 22.89
CA ALA A 897 46.16 -25.24 23.97
C ALA A 897 46.34 -23.95 24.80
N ILE A 898 46.26 -22.77 24.14
CA ILE A 898 46.30 -21.47 24.81
C ILE A 898 45.02 -21.26 25.64
N ASN A 899 43.86 -21.63 25.13
CA ASN A 899 42.59 -21.52 25.86
C ASN A 899 42.57 -22.47 27.10
N GLN A 900 43.21 -23.63 27.02
CA GLN A 900 43.37 -24.52 28.17
C GLN A 900 44.29 -23.92 29.21
N LEU A 901 45.38 -23.26 28.85
CA LEU A 901 46.27 -22.54 29.74
C LEU A 901 45.55 -21.44 30.53
N GLY A 902 44.64 -20.69 29.86
CA GLY A 902 43.83 -19.66 30.50
C GLY A 902 42.88 -20.23 31.58
N LYS A 903 42.37 -21.42 31.38
CA LYS A 903 41.51 -22.11 32.36
C LYS A 903 42.27 -22.64 33.57
N THR A 904 43.54 -23.04 33.41
CA THR A 904 44.40 -23.52 34.50
C THR A 904 44.94 -22.39 35.35
N SER A 905 45.06 -21.16 34.87
CA SER A 905 45.52 -20.01 35.65
C SER A 905 44.44 -19.44 36.58
N SER A 906 43.14 -19.73 36.36
CA SER A 906 42.05 -19.26 37.22
C SER A 906 41.79 -20.15 38.48
N THR A 907 42.50 -21.25 38.65
CA THR A 907 42.32 -22.19 39.78
C THR A 907 43.44 -22.17 40.82
N SER A 908 44.44 -21.26 40.70
CA SER A 908 45.56 -21.21 41.65
C SER A 908 45.79 -19.80 42.20
N GLU A 909 44.78 -19.19 42.83
CA GLU A 909 44.99 -18.14 43.83
C GLU A 909 44.84 -18.70 45.22
N SER A 910 45.88 -19.41 45.71
CA SER A 910 46.33 -19.41 47.10
C SER A 910 47.60 -20.28 47.20
N THR A 911 48.73 -19.65 47.18
CA THR A 911 49.96 -19.85 47.93
C THR A 911 51.18 -19.43 47.14
N ASN A 912 51.87 -18.50 47.72
CA ASN A 912 53.27 -18.04 47.50
C ASN A 912 54.15 -18.94 46.62
N ASP A 913 54.68 -18.29 45.47
CA ASP A 913 56.13 -18.29 45.30
C ASP A 913 56.44 -17.35 44.09
N ALA A 914 57.01 -16.20 44.42
CA ALA A 914 57.57 -15.25 43.45
C ALA A 914 59.01 -15.74 43.14
N GLU A 915 59.20 -16.50 42.08
CA GLU A 915 60.49 -16.68 41.36
C GLU A 915 60.18 -17.55 40.12
N ASN A 916 60.10 -16.90 38.93
CA ASN A 916 60.33 -17.42 37.58
C ASN A 916 59.46 -16.72 36.49
N ILE A 917 59.61 -15.42 36.40
CA ILE A 917 58.98 -14.66 35.27
C ILE A 917 60.05 -14.19 34.26
N ASP A 918 61.26 -14.66 34.25
CA ASP A 918 62.31 -14.15 33.37
C ASP A 918 62.63 -14.99 32.11
N GLU A 919 61.86 -16.06 31.81
CA GLU A 919 62.14 -16.86 30.59
C GLU A 919 61.17 -16.66 29.43
N LEU A 920 60.13 -15.84 29.58
CA LEU A 920 59.14 -15.62 28.51
C LEU A 920 59.30 -14.33 27.69
N SER A 921 60.33 -13.50 27.98
CA SER A 921 60.54 -12.25 27.28
C SER A 921 61.40 -12.36 25.99
N ASN A 922 61.74 -13.56 25.53
CA ASN A 922 62.58 -13.78 24.34
C ASN A 922 61.86 -14.48 23.16
N ILE A 923 60.53 -14.37 23.04
CA ILE A 923 59.86 -14.75 21.81
C ILE A 923 59.33 -13.47 21.18
N THR A 924 60.17 -12.74 20.49
CA THR A 924 59.73 -11.71 19.53
C THR A 924 59.31 -12.40 18.25
N LEU A 925 58.05 -12.08 17.82
CA LEU A 925 57.49 -12.39 16.52
C LEU A 925 58.36 -11.93 15.37
#